data_803891b5a0e46da22f628d9731841e49
#
_entry.id   803891b5a0e46da22f628d9731841e49
#
_cell.length_a   1.000
_cell.length_b   1.000
_cell.length_c   1.000
_cell.angle_alpha   90.00
_cell.angle_beta   90.00
_cell.angle_gamma   90.00
#
_symmetry.space_group_name_H-M   'P 1'
#
loop_
_entity.id
_entity.type
_entity.pdbx_description
1 polymer ?
#
loop_
_entity_poly.entity_id
_entity_poly.type
_entity_poly.pdbx_seq_one_letter_code
_entity_poly.pdbx_strand_id
1 'polypeptide(L)'
;MVRIPNKPTIAEQLASIFNHYWRQISILLGVIILLSLFFPRGKALLYSYQLNDVAREEVVAPFNFPILKTEIELQGDLDEAVKSEPFIFTRSQDLVNNQVAGVEKYFNLVDSIQHGNKKLSDSQDSLYRNRFSDQYDAARIAFQSDSAELAFLYNQIRAQYPFVGENEKWENVFISDPFVSTAINLKILKNDIIQISRNRWAEGIYDTEISEIVSHKVAINRGDSEASELTDPDTYNDLQNAWTKARVEVTNIFPNELDVRRDLGYSLVIEFMKPNLIYDRETTERRQQARKDRVPRNKGIILKNERIVDANTRITADDLQKLHSLSVAVDIKASEEKGLDIALAYLGRILVIGIIISFFFTFLLTYRTAIFEDWKMVLLLALIFTIEVGLAYLFAQKLELSEYLIPITVAAMVLTIMFDARIGFMGITSIILLVGILIGNNVEFMVTSMFTSSVGIYAVRQLRRRSQLFTAIFALVGSSALAIISQGLFKGNPLAIMGYDMMNLSVVAVLSPIVTYGLIGILEVSFGITTNLTLIELLDFQHPLLKRLQHEANGTFNHSIVVGNLAEACADAIGANSLLCRVGAYYHDLGKMARPEYFIENQYHGENKHDTLTPTMSAKIIKNHVTEGLNLAKEYALPSIVSDFIPMHHGTTRVEYFYRKALEEAGDEKVNEKQFQYPGPKPNTKETGILMICEAVEAAVRSIKEPNILKIEEMIDKIVNKRVTAGQLSECPLTMDELTRIKGKVDGATGLLPVLRGIYHIRIEYPDDTNGNIPQEDIDA
;
A
#
# COMPACT_ATOMS: atom_id res chain seq x y z
N MET A 1 8.27 50.57 -50.42
CA MET A 1 7.79 50.62 -49.03
C MET A 1 7.64 49.20 -48.54
N VAL A 2 8.62 48.71 -47.80
CA VAL A 2 8.56 47.40 -47.17
C VAL A 2 7.64 47.57 -45.95
N ARG A 3 6.49 46.90 -45.93
CA ARG A 3 5.60 46.83 -44.76
C ARG A 3 6.32 46.08 -43.63
N ILE A 4 6.71 46.81 -42.60
CA ILE A 4 7.17 46.20 -41.35
C ILE A 4 5.97 45.41 -40.77
N PRO A 5 6.08 44.13 -40.52
CA PRO A 5 4.98 43.37 -39.92
C PRO A 5 4.71 43.95 -38.53
N ASN A 6 3.47 44.29 -38.24
CA ASN A 6 3.02 44.74 -36.92
C ASN A 6 3.40 43.68 -35.90
N LYS A 7 4.04 44.06 -34.79
CA LYS A 7 4.26 43.17 -33.66
C LYS A 7 2.89 42.64 -33.20
N PRO A 8 2.76 41.31 -33.02
CA PRO A 8 1.49 40.77 -32.57
C PRO A 8 1.05 41.37 -31.25
N THR A 9 -0.23 41.66 -31.12
CA THR A 9 -0.83 42.16 -29.89
C THR A 9 -0.66 41.12 -28.77
N ILE A 10 -0.68 41.56 -27.50
CA ILE A 10 -0.61 40.69 -26.32
C ILE A 10 -1.71 39.60 -26.40
N ALA A 11 -2.90 39.97 -26.87
CA ALA A 11 -4.01 39.02 -27.05
C ALA A 11 -3.73 37.94 -28.11
N GLU A 12 -3.12 38.31 -29.24
CA GLU A 12 -2.70 37.34 -30.29
C GLU A 12 -1.58 36.45 -29.82
N GLN A 13 -0.63 36.94 -29.04
CA GLN A 13 0.44 36.15 -28.42
C GLN A 13 -0.14 35.15 -27.43
N LEU A 14 -1.06 35.58 -26.55
CA LEU A 14 -1.73 34.70 -25.59
C LEU A 14 -2.60 33.65 -26.28
N ALA A 15 -3.33 34.00 -27.33
CA ALA A 15 -4.12 33.05 -28.12
C ALA A 15 -3.23 32.01 -28.83
N SER A 16 -2.06 32.42 -29.33
CA SER A 16 -1.08 31.52 -29.94
C SER A 16 -0.52 30.51 -28.91
N ILE A 17 -0.15 30.98 -27.71
CA ILE A 17 0.34 30.15 -26.61
C ILE A 17 -0.76 29.16 -26.18
N PHE A 18 -1.99 29.66 -26.01
CA PHE A 18 -3.11 28.81 -25.63
C PHE A 18 -3.40 27.72 -26.68
N ASN A 19 -3.43 28.06 -27.95
CA ASN A 19 -3.64 27.07 -29.03
C ASN A 19 -2.54 26.04 -29.11
N HIS A 20 -1.31 26.39 -28.77
CA HIS A 20 -0.18 25.47 -28.79
C HIS A 20 -0.17 24.53 -27.58
N TYR A 21 -0.46 25.05 -26.37
CA TYR A 21 -0.36 24.32 -25.11
C TYR A 21 -1.70 24.03 -24.44
N TRP A 22 -2.84 24.00 -25.18
CA TRP A 22 -4.16 23.86 -24.59
C TRP A 22 -4.32 22.58 -23.73
N ARG A 23 -3.68 21.45 -24.12
CA ARG A 23 -3.73 20.20 -23.35
C ARG A 23 -3.03 20.35 -22.01
N GLN A 24 -1.84 20.90 -22.01
CA GLN A 24 -1.05 21.13 -20.81
C GLN A 24 -1.77 22.09 -19.86
N ILE A 25 -2.30 23.20 -20.39
CA ILE A 25 -3.09 24.17 -19.62
C ILE A 25 -4.33 23.53 -19.02
N SER A 26 -5.03 22.68 -19.78
CA SER A 26 -6.22 21.97 -19.28
C SER A 26 -5.87 20.99 -18.15
N ILE A 27 -4.78 20.24 -18.28
CA ILE A 27 -4.27 19.35 -17.23
C ILE A 27 -3.94 20.13 -15.97
N LEU A 28 -3.22 21.26 -16.10
CA LEU A 28 -2.84 22.12 -14.98
C LEU A 28 -4.05 22.69 -14.24
N LEU A 29 -5.02 23.22 -14.97
CA LEU A 29 -6.26 23.73 -14.39
C LEU A 29 -7.03 22.61 -13.68
N GLY A 30 -7.12 21.44 -14.30
CA GLY A 30 -7.76 20.26 -13.70
C GLY A 30 -7.10 19.84 -12.39
N VAL A 31 -5.77 19.82 -12.35
CA VAL A 31 -5.01 19.49 -11.12
C VAL A 31 -5.21 20.54 -10.04
N ILE A 32 -5.13 21.83 -10.36
CA ILE A 32 -5.35 22.90 -9.38
C ILE A 32 -6.75 22.79 -8.75
N ILE A 33 -7.77 22.55 -9.57
CA ILE A 33 -9.14 22.35 -9.09
C ILE A 33 -9.22 21.09 -8.23
N LEU A 34 -8.67 19.97 -8.68
CA LEU A 34 -8.69 18.70 -7.96
C LEU A 34 -7.96 18.79 -6.61
N LEU A 35 -6.77 19.38 -6.59
CA LEU A 35 -6.01 19.61 -5.36
C LEU A 35 -6.78 20.51 -4.38
N SER A 36 -7.49 21.53 -4.89
CA SER A 36 -8.26 22.43 -4.02
C SER A 36 -9.37 21.72 -3.21
N LEU A 37 -9.80 20.53 -3.65
CA LEU A 37 -10.79 19.71 -2.93
C LEU A 37 -10.23 19.04 -1.68
N PHE A 38 -8.92 18.76 -1.65
CA PHE A 38 -8.25 18.16 -0.48
C PHE A 38 -8.00 19.17 0.64
N PHE A 39 -7.97 20.47 0.35
CA PHE A 39 -7.68 21.47 1.35
C PHE A 39 -8.91 21.77 2.21
N PRO A 40 -8.77 21.79 3.55
CA PRO A 40 -9.88 22.00 4.47
C PRO A 40 -10.53 23.37 4.27
N ARG A 41 -11.80 23.48 4.66
CA ARG A 41 -12.57 24.73 4.62
C ARG A 41 -12.31 25.51 5.90
N GLY A 42 -12.13 26.82 5.78
CA GLY A 42 -12.09 27.74 6.92
C GLY A 42 -10.70 28.03 7.50
N LYS A 43 -10.69 28.71 8.65
CA LYS A 43 -9.47 29.12 9.38
C LYS A 43 -8.79 27.97 10.16
N ALA A 44 -9.23 26.73 9.97
CA ALA A 44 -8.63 25.53 10.59
C ALA A 44 -7.12 25.41 10.33
N LEU A 45 -6.60 26.11 9.33
CA LEU A 45 -5.17 26.21 9.02
C LEU A 45 -4.36 27.09 9.99
N LEU A 46 -5.01 27.80 10.91
CA LEU A 46 -4.34 28.86 11.69
C LEU A 46 -3.69 28.38 13.00
N TYR A 47 -4.09 27.21 13.53
CA TYR A 47 -3.66 26.82 14.89
C TYR A 47 -3.16 25.37 14.94
N SER A 48 -2.04 25.07 14.28
CA SER A 48 -1.37 23.76 14.40
C SER A 48 -0.35 23.79 15.56
N TYR A 49 -0.85 23.94 16.79
CA TYR A 49 -0.04 23.77 17.97
C TYR A 49 -0.03 22.32 18.43
N GLN A 50 1.10 21.87 18.92
CA GLN A 50 1.25 20.56 19.59
C GLN A 50 1.33 20.75 21.11
N LEU A 51 1.14 19.67 21.84
CA LEU A 51 1.29 19.69 23.29
C LEU A 51 2.71 20.14 23.67
N ASN A 52 2.80 21.10 24.59
CA ASN A 52 4.03 21.76 25.04
C ASN A 52 4.68 22.75 24.05
N ASP A 53 4.09 23.01 22.89
CA ASP A 53 4.53 24.15 22.07
C ASP A 53 4.39 25.46 22.84
N VAL A 54 5.13 26.47 22.43
CA VAL A 54 4.96 27.84 22.92
C VAL A 54 4.12 28.61 21.92
N ALA A 55 2.98 29.15 22.37
CA ALA A 55 2.11 29.95 21.55
C ALA A 55 2.86 31.19 21.05
N ARG A 56 2.88 31.41 19.74
CA ARG A 56 3.56 32.54 19.10
C ARG A 56 2.76 33.83 19.19
N GLU A 57 1.44 33.68 19.27
CA GLU A 57 0.49 34.81 19.31
C GLU A 57 -0.66 34.48 20.27
N GLU A 58 -1.36 35.54 20.71
CA GLU A 58 -2.57 35.37 21.50
C GLU A 58 -3.71 34.87 20.65
N VAL A 59 -4.40 33.82 21.11
CA VAL A 59 -5.59 33.28 20.44
C VAL A 59 -6.84 33.68 21.19
N VAL A 60 -7.70 34.46 20.52
CA VAL A 60 -8.98 34.94 21.06
C VAL A 60 -10.14 34.38 20.27
N ALA A 61 -11.21 33.98 20.97
CA ALA A 61 -12.42 33.44 20.37
C ALA A 61 -13.14 34.46 19.46
N PRO A 62 -13.29 34.20 18.15
CA PRO A 62 -13.96 35.13 17.25
C PRO A 62 -15.48 35.18 17.40
N PHE A 63 -16.06 34.15 18.03
CA PHE A 63 -17.51 34.00 18.33
C PHE A 63 -17.69 32.99 19.46
N ASN A 64 -18.91 32.86 19.98
CA ASN A 64 -19.22 31.84 20.99
C ASN A 64 -19.21 30.44 20.38
N PHE A 65 -18.53 29.50 21.03
CA PHE A 65 -18.50 28.10 20.58
C PHE A 65 -18.40 27.13 21.76
N PRO A 66 -18.95 25.90 21.64
CA PRO A 66 -18.84 24.88 22.66
C PRO A 66 -17.46 24.24 22.68
N ILE A 67 -16.95 23.94 23.86
CA ILE A 67 -15.75 23.10 24.04
C ILE A 67 -16.19 21.64 23.89
N LEU A 68 -15.74 20.98 22.83
CA LEU A 68 -16.00 19.58 22.58
C LEU A 68 -15.21 18.70 23.56
N LYS A 69 -15.84 17.65 24.08
CA LYS A 69 -15.14 16.63 24.85
C LYS A 69 -14.18 15.85 23.94
N THR A 70 -13.06 15.42 24.49
CA THR A 70 -12.21 14.44 23.81
C THR A 70 -12.94 13.11 23.67
N GLU A 71 -12.51 12.26 22.74
CA GLU A 71 -13.09 10.93 22.55
C GLU A 71 -13.06 10.11 23.85
N ILE A 72 -11.96 10.21 24.61
CA ILE A 72 -11.80 9.53 25.91
C ILE A 72 -12.81 10.07 26.94
N GLU A 73 -12.97 11.39 27.05
CA GLU A 73 -13.96 12.03 27.95
C GLU A 73 -15.37 11.63 27.57
N LEU A 74 -15.70 11.69 26.27
CA LEU A 74 -17.02 11.34 25.77
C LEU A 74 -17.34 9.87 26.00
N GLN A 75 -16.39 8.98 25.70
CA GLN A 75 -16.57 7.55 25.93
C GLN A 75 -16.74 7.23 27.42
N GLY A 76 -15.94 7.88 28.28
CA GLY A 76 -16.09 7.76 29.74
C GLY A 76 -17.47 8.18 30.22
N ASP A 77 -18.00 9.30 29.74
CA ASP A 77 -19.33 9.78 30.08
C ASP A 77 -20.45 8.89 29.52
N LEU A 78 -20.25 8.31 28.33
CA LEU A 78 -21.20 7.34 27.76
C LEU A 78 -21.20 6.03 28.55
N ASP A 79 -20.07 5.54 28.99
CA ASP A 79 -19.95 4.35 29.82
C ASP A 79 -20.58 4.58 31.19
N GLU A 80 -20.36 5.75 31.79
CA GLU A 80 -20.99 6.13 33.08
C GLU A 80 -22.51 6.29 32.92
N ALA A 81 -22.95 6.84 31.78
CA ALA A 81 -24.39 6.92 31.49
C ALA A 81 -25.05 5.55 31.41
N VAL A 82 -24.35 4.56 30.84
CA VAL A 82 -24.82 3.16 30.80
C VAL A 82 -24.82 2.55 32.19
N LYS A 83 -23.77 2.72 32.97
CA LYS A 83 -23.65 2.20 34.35
C LYS A 83 -24.65 2.84 35.30
N SER A 84 -24.99 4.10 35.08
CA SER A 84 -25.98 4.82 35.90
C SER A 84 -27.42 4.39 35.63
N GLU A 85 -27.73 3.79 34.49
CA GLU A 85 -29.06 3.31 34.16
C GLU A 85 -29.24 1.88 34.71
N PRO A 86 -30.26 1.62 35.56
CA PRO A 86 -30.45 0.31 36.14
C PRO A 86 -30.79 -0.77 35.12
N PHE A 87 -30.24 -1.97 35.30
CA PHE A 87 -30.73 -3.18 34.61
C PHE A 87 -32.11 -3.51 35.15
N ILE A 88 -33.05 -3.77 34.27
CA ILE A 88 -34.44 -4.00 34.61
C ILE A 88 -34.71 -5.50 34.60
N PHE A 89 -35.20 -6.01 35.72
CA PHE A 89 -35.64 -7.39 35.83
C PHE A 89 -37.14 -7.43 36.24
N THR A 90 -37.84 -8.39 35.70
CA THR A 90 -39.23 -8.67 36.09
C THR A 90 -39.28 -9.91 36.97
N ARG A 91 -39.83 -9.79 38.18
CA ARG A 91 -40.01 -10.92 39.06
C ARG A 91 -41.28 -11.70 38.64
N SER A 92 -41.07 -12.95 38.21
CA SER A 92 -42.14 -13.81 37.73
C SER A 92 -42.55 -14.81 38.83
N GLN A 93 -43.75 -14.61 39.42
CA GLN A 93 -44.34 -15.55 40.36
C GLN A 93 -44.87 -16.77 39.61
N ASP A 94 -45.30 -16.63 38.37
CA ASP A 94 -45.82 -17.73 37.55
C ASP A 94 -44.75 -18.77 37.26
N LEU A 95 -43.50 -18.33 36.99
CA LEU A 95 -42.38 -19.26 36.84
C LEU A 95 -42.13 -20.06 38.10
N VAL A 96 -42.18 -19.43 39.28
CA VAL A 96 -42.03 -20.10 40.56
C VAL A 96 -43.14 -21.13 40.75
N ASN A 97 -44.42 -20.75 40.53
CA ASN A 97 -45.55 -21.64 40.63
C ASN A 97 -45.46 -22.86 39.69
N ASN A 98 -45.01 -22.60 38.43
CA ASN A 98 -44.80 -23.66 37.44
C ASN A 98 -43.69 -24.63 37.86
N GLN A 99 -42.61 -24.13 38.45
CA GLN A 99 -41.51 -24.98 38.93
C GLN A 99 -41.94 -25.82 40.14
N VAL A 100 -42.66 -25.23 41.08
CA VAL A 100 -43.25 -25.97 42.21
C VAL A 100 -44.21 -27.05 41.72
N ALA A 101 -45.09 -26.73 40.77
CA ALA A 101 -45.99 -27.73 40.17
C ALA A 101 -45.20 -28.84 39.44
N GLY A 102 -44.05 -28.47 38.81
CA GLY A 102 -43.14 -29.43 38.21
C GLY A 102 -42.57 -30.43 39.24
N VAL A 103 -42.10 -29.92 40.38
CA VAL A 103 -41.64 -30.77 41.50
C VAL A 103 -42.75 -31.66 41.96
N GLU A 104 -43.95 -31.14 42.14
CA GLU A 104 -45.11 -31.95 42.55
C GLU A 104 -45.46 -33.04 41.57
N LYS A 105 -45.46 -32.73 40.29
CA LYS A 105 -45.70 -33.69 39.20
C LYS A 105 -44.65 -34.83 39.18
N TYR A 106 -43.39 -34.46 39.38
CA TYR A 106 -42.29 -35.40 39.50
C TYR A 106 -42.51 -36.40 40.62
N PHE A 107 -42.77 -35.87 41.85
CA PHE A 107 -42.98 -36.72 43.02
C PHE A 107 -44.25 -37.56 42.92
N ASN A 108 -45.34 -37.11 42.30
CA ASN A 108 -46.52 -37.88 42.02
C ASN A 108 -46.22 -39.07 41.07
N LEU A 109 -45.37 -38.86 40.09
CA LEU A 109 -44.95 -39.95 39.18
C LEU A 109 -44.06 -40.96 39.90
N VAL A 110 -43.16 -40.50 40.78
CA VAL A 110 -42.35 -41.38 41.65
C VAL A 110 -43.23 -42.21 42.60
N ASP A 111 -44.22 -41.57 43.21
CA ASP A 111 -45.20 -42.24 44.11
C ASP A 111 -46.00 -43.35 43.34
N SER A 112 -46.41 -43.03 42.11
CA SER A 112 -47.06 -43.99 41.21
C SER A 112 -46.16 -45.20 40.89
N ILE A 113 -44.84 -44.97 40.66
CA ILE A 113 -43.85 -46.01 40.42
C ILE A 113 -43.66 -46.87 41.67
N GLN A 114 -43.56 -46.24 42.87
CA GLN A 114 -43.47 -47.01 44.14
C GLN A 114 -44.69 -47.87 44.38
N HIS A 115 -45.90 -47.32 44.12
CA HIS A 115 -47.15 -48.06 44.24
C HIS A 115 -47.21 -49.23 43.22
N GLY A 116 -46.73 -48.96 41.95
CA GLY A 116 -46.62 -50.00 40.93
C GLY A 116 -45.64 -51.09 41.29
N ASN A 117 -44.47 -50.76 41.87
CA ASN A 117 -43.51 -51.73 42.38
C ASN A 117 -44.13 -52.64 43.49
N LYS A 118 -44.85 -52.04 44.43
CA LYS A 118 -45.55 -52.77 45.47
C LYS A 118 -46.63 -53.71 44.90
N LYS A 119 -47.44 -53.20 43.97
CA LYS A 119 -48.49 -53.94 43.27
C LYS A 119 -47.92 -55.16 42.49
N LEU A 120 -46.75 -54.93 41.81
CA LEU A 120 -46.02 -55.97 41.10
C LEU A 120 -45.50 -57.05 42.07
N SER A 121 -44.95 -56.66 43.22
CA SER A 121 -44.51 -57.57 44.27
C SER A 121 -45.67 -58.39 44.82
N ASP A 122 -46.80 -57.76 45.12
CA ASP A 122 -48.00 -58.44 45.60
C ASP A 122 -48.57 -59.43 44.57
N SER A 123 -48.57 -59.06 43.28
CA SER A 123 -49.01 -59.94 42.20
C SER A 123 -48.02 -61.06 41.92
N GLN A 124 -46.72 -60.83 42.10
CA GLN A 124 -45.67 -61.84 42.02
C GLN A 124 -45.82 -62.88 43.13
N ASP A 125 -46.06 -62.44 44.37
CA ASP A 125 -46.34 -63.25 45.51
C ASP A 125 -47.63 -64.06 45.30
N SER A 126 -48.69 -63.48 44.75
CA SER A 126 -49.91 -64.16 44.37
C SER A 126 -49.71 -65.20 43.31
N LEU A 127 -48.93 -64.92 42.29
CA LEU A 127 -48.55 -65.92 41.24
C LEU A 127 -47.80 -67.09 41.82
N TYR A 128 -46.89 -66.85 42.77
CA TYR A 128 -46.14 -67.90 43.43
C TYR A 128 -47.04 -68.79 44.32
N ARG A 129 -47.96 -68.17 45.13
CA ARG A 129 -48.90 -68.87 45.99
C ARG A 129 -49.91 -69.74 45.21
N ASN A 130 -50.36 -69.26 44.07
CA ASN A 130 -51.37 -69.94 43.23
C ASN A 130 -50.78 -70.89 42.17
N ARG A 131 -49.45 -71.15 42.21
CA ARG A 131 -48.72 -71.93 41.20
C ARG A 131 -49.33 -73.29 40.82
N PHE A 132 -50.09 -73.89 41.73
CA PHE A 132 -50.69 -75.20 41.52
C PHE A 132 -52.21 -75.19 41.70
N SER A 133 -52.88 -74.04 41.58
CA SER A 133 -54.31 -73.84 41.72
C SER A 133 -54.96 -73.39 40.40
N ASP A 134 -56.31 -73.57 40.32
CA ASP A 134 -57.11 -73.06 39.20
C ASP A 134 -57.04 -71.55 39.00
N GLN A 135 -56.47 -70.83 39.96
CA GLN A 135 -56.33 -69.40 39.94
C GLN A 135 -54.97 -68.94 39.31
N TYR A 136 -54.13 -69.82 38.85
CA TYR A 136 -52.81 -69.56 38.29
C TYR A 136 -52.87 -68.61 37.08
N ASP A 137 -53.76 -68.85 36.11
CA ASP A 137 -53.87 -68.02 34.90
C ASP A 137 -54.35 -66.61 35.22
N ALA A 138 -55.26 -66.43 36.16
CA ALA A 138 -55.69 -65.09 36.62
C ALA A 138 -54.52 -64.31 37.30
N ALA A 139 -53.77 -64.99 38.18
CA ALA A 139 -52.59 -64.44 38.81
C ALA A 139 -51.48 -64.07 37.82
N ARG A 140 -51.29 -64.92 36.77
CA ARG A 140 -50.31 -64.66 35.68
C ARG A 140 -50.70 -63.44 34.86
N ILE A 141 -51.97 -63.29 34.50
CA ILE A 141 -52.48 -62.07 33.77
C ILE A 141 -52.30 -60.84 34.59
N ALA A 142 -52.63 -60.87 35.90
CA ALA A 142 -52.44 -59.74 36.79
C ALA A 142 -50.95 -59.33 36.87
N PHE A 143 -50.04 -60.28 37.07
CA PHE A 143 -48.60 -60.02 37.10
C PHE A 143 -48.08 -59.41 35.77
N GLN A 144 -48.51 -59.94 34.62
CA GLN A 144 -48.14 -59.38 33.31
C GLN A 144 -48.67 -57.97 33.11
N SER A 145 -49.91 -57.67 33.53
CA SER A 145 -50.51 -56.35 33.47
C SER A 145 -49.78 -55.37 34.36
N ASP A 146 -49.49 -55.74 35.59
CA ASP A 146 -48.79 -54.88 36.55
C ASP A 146 -47.35 -54.63 36.12
N SER A 147 -46.68 -55.64 35.53
CA SER A 147 -45.35 -55.50 34.94
C SER A 147 -45.34 -54.54 33.76
N ALA A 148 -46.32 -54.58 32.88
CA ALA A 148 -46.44 -53.66 31.74
C ALA A 148 -46.77 -52.23 32.18
N GLU A 149 -47.66 -52.07 33.14
CA GLU A 149 -48.01 -50.77 33.74
C GLU A 149 -46.77 -50.10 34.37
N LEU A 150 -46.00 -50.88 35.13
CA LEU A 150 -44.80 -50.41 35.78
C LEU A 150 -43.70 -50.00 34.73
N ALA A 151 -43.49 -50.85 33.71
CA ALA A 151 -42.55 -50.55 32.63
C ALA A 151 -42.95 -49.25 31.92
N PHE A 152 -44.22 -48.99 31.70
CA PHE A 152 -44.71 -47.74 31.12
C PHE A 152 -44.37 -46.53 32.03
N LEU A 153 -44.59 -46.63 33.33
CA LEU A 153 -44.27 -45.54 34.28
C LEU A 153 -42.75 -45.27 34.31
N TYR A 154 -41.89 -46.29 34.30
CA TYR A 154 -40.44 -46.12 34.21
C TYR A 154 -40.02 -45.41 32.91
N ASN A 155 -40.59 -45.84 31.78
CA ASN A 155 -40.31 -45.17 30.50
C ASN A 155 -40.79 -43.71 30.50
N GLN A 156 -41.94 -43.44 31.11
CA GLN A 156 -42.49 -42.10 31.21
C GLN A 156 -41.59 -41.15 32.05
N ILE A 157 -41.10 -41.64 33.22
CA ILE A 157 -40.25 -40.79 34.07
C ILE A 157 -38.90 -40.52 33.42
N ARG A 158 -38.29 -41.52 32.75
CA ARG A 158 -37.03 -41.36 32.03
C ARG A 158 -37.17 -40.42 30.84
N ALA A 159 -38.28 -40.46 30.11
CA ALA A 159 -38.56 -39.56 29.00
C ALA A 159 -38.79 -38.10 29.45
N GLN A 160 -39.49 -37.91 30.57
CA GLN A 160 -39.81 -36.54 31.11
C GLN A 160 -38.64 -35.94 31.91
N TYR A 161 -37.84 -36.78 32.56
CA TYR A 161 -36.75 -36.37 33.46
C TYR A 161 -35.47 -37.18 33.15
N PRO A 162 -34.69 -36.80 32.13
CA PRO A 162 -33.53 -37.56 31.70
C PRO A 162 -32.47 -37.81 32.79
N PHE A 163 -32.33 -36.86 33.73
CA PHE A 163 -31.40 -36.98 34.87
C PHE A 163 -31.66 -38.25 35.73
N VAL A 164 -32.87 -38.79 35.69
CA VAL A 164 -33.23 -40.05 36.40
C VAL A 164 -32.53 -41.25 35.81
N GLY A 165 -32.27 -41.24 34.51
CA GLY A 165 -31.58 -42.36 33.80
C GLY A 165 -30.07 -42.33 33.94
N GLU A 166 -29.47 -41.21 34.38
CA GLU A 166 -28.02 -41.02 34.44
C GLU A 166 -27.35 -41.55 35.73
N ASN A 167 -28.14 -41.87 36.75
CA ASN A 167 -27.61 -42.24 38.05
C ASN A 167 -28.34 -43.48 38.64
N GLU A 168 -27.64 -44.57 38.83
CA GLU A 168 -28.15 -45.83 39.43
C GLU A 168 -28.78 -45.61 40.82
N LYS A 169 -28.40 -44.59 41.59
CA LYS A 169 -28.97 -44.24 42.89
C LYS A 169 -30.46 -43.90 42.81
N TRP A 170 -30.99 -43.47 41.64
CA TRP A 170 -32.38 -43.20 41.42
C TRP A 170 -33.28 -44.46 41.45
N GLU A 171 -32.75 -45.63 41.08
CA GLU A 171 -33.49 -46.87 41.09
C GLU A 171 -33.86 -47.28 42.53
N ASN A 172 -33.00 -46.95 43.51
CA ASN A 172 -33.26 -47.24 44.93
C ASN A 172 -34.37 -46.36 45.49
N VAL A 173 -34.71 -45.23 44.90
CA VAL A 173 -35.83 -44.35 45.30
C VAL A 173 -37.18 -44.98 44.92
N PHE A 174 -37.21 -45.75 43.86
CA PHE A 174 -38.43 -46.39 43.33
C PHE A 174 -38.80 -47.67 44.04
N ILE A 175 -37.85 -48.30 44.75
CA ILE A 175 -38.08 -49.54 45.48
C ILE A 175 -38.47 -49.19 46.93
N SER A 176 -39.77 -49.36 47.28
CA SER A 176 -40.19 -49.32 48.68
C SER A 176 -40.10 -50.71 49.29
N ASP A 177 -38.92 -51.04 49.82
CA ASP A 177 -38.76 -52.26 50.60
C ASP A 177 -39.07 -51.95 52.05
N PRO A 178 -40.13 -52.56 52.65
CA PRO A 178 -40.51 -52.31 54.03
C PRO A 178 -39.50 -52.83 55.05
N PHE A 179 -38.51 -53.64 54.65
CA PHE A 179 -37.45 -54.17 55.50
C PHE A 179 -36.14 -53.39 55.45
N VAL A 180 -36.00 -52.45 54.51
CA VAL A 180 -34.83 -51.56 54.45
C VAL A 180 -35.10 -50.35 55.32
N SER A 181 -34.37 -50.22 56.40
CA SER A 181 -34.46 -49.12 57.41
C SER A 181 -34.18 -47.71 56.83
N THR A 182 -34.04 -47.59 55.53
CA THR A 182 -33.72 -46.36 54.77
C THR A 182 -34.81 -46.02 53.73
N ALA A 183 -36.09 -46.44 53.97
CA ALA A 183 -37.17 -45.97 53.11
C ALA A 183 -37.19 -44.42 53.10
N ILE A 184 -36.81 -43.84 51.98
CA ILE A 184 -36.78 -42.39 51.81
C ILE A 184 -38.22 -41.91 51.92
N ASN A 185 -38.51 -41.11 52.96
CA ASN A 185 -39.80 -40.48 53.06
C ASN A 185 -39.94 -39.41 52.00
N LEU A 186 -40.45 -39.78 50.84
CA LEU A 186 -40.62 -38.92 49.67
C LEU A 186 -41.37 -37.63 49.96
N LYS A 187 -42.34 -37.66 50.89
CA LYS A 187 -43.12 -36.51 51.27
C LYS A 187 -42.28 -35.46 52.03
N ILE A 188 -41.36 -35.94 52.90
CA ILE A 188 -40.43 -35.06 53.59
C ILE A 188 -39.45 -34.49 52.60
N LEU A 189 -38.77 -35.33 51.76
CA LEU A 189 -37.84 -34.88 50.76
C LEU A 189 -38.46 -33.86 49.77
N LYS A 190 -39.72 -34.11 49.32
CA LYS A 190 -40.46 -33.15 48.49
C LYS A 190 -40.62 -31.81 49.15
N ASN A 191 -41.04 -31.80 50.41
CA ASN A 191 -41.29 -30.59 51.18
C ASN A 191 -39.99 -29.82 51.41
N ASP A 192 -38.87 -30.53 51.71
CA ASP A 192 -37.58 -29.93 51.94
C ASP A 192 -37.05 -29.27 50.65
N ILE A 193 -37.16 -29.93 49.50
CA ILE A 193 -36.74 -29.38 48.21
C ILE A 193 -37.60 -28.18 47.83
N ILE A 194 -38.91 -28.23 47.97
CA ILE A 194 -39.79 -27.09 47.71
C ILE A 194 -39.45 -25.94 48.62
N GLN A 195 -39.15 -26.22 49.90
CA GLN A 195 -38.82 -25.16 50.86
C GLN A 195 -37.46 -24.51 50.55
N ILE A 196 -36.42 -25.32 50.25
CA ILE A 196 -35.10 -24.80 49.82
C ILE A 196 -35.27 -23.93 48.59
N SER A 197 -35.98 -24.42 47.57
CA SER A 197 -36.19 -23.67 46.34
C SER A 197 -36.99 -22.38 46.58
N ARG A 198 -38.05 -22.42 47.43
CA ARG A 198 -38.82 -21.21 47.79
C ARG A 198 -37.98 -20.16 48.52
N ASN A 199 -37.08 -20.58 49.41
CA ASN A 199 -36.16 -19.67 50.08
C ASN A 199 -35.30 -18.92 49.08
N ARG A 200 -34.73 -19.64 48.11
CA ARG A 200 -33.88 -19.03 47.06
C ARG A 200 -34.68 -18.14 46.11
N TRP A 201 -35.88 -18.54 45.68
CA TRP A 201 -36.77 -17.70 44.88
C TRP A 201 -37.27 -16.47 45.65
N ALA A 202 -37.45 -16.54 46.95
CA ALA A 202 -37.77 -15.40 47.78
C ALA A 202 -36.63 -14.38 47.81
N GLU A 203 -35.38 -14.86 47.87
CA GLU A 203 -34.20 -14.02 47.73
C GLU A 203 -34.10 -13.42 46.31
N GLY A 204 -34.52 -14.14 45.28
CA GLY A 204 -34.46 -13.76 43.87
C GLY A 204 -33.23 -14.34 43.16
N ILE A 205 -33.46 -14.89 41.97
CA ILE A 205 -32.43 -15.53 41.13
C ILE A 205 -32.50 -14.91 39.76
N TYR A 206 -31.38 -14.28 39.33
CA TYR A 206 -31.23 -13.71 37.97
C TYR A 206 -31.14 -14.81 36.93
N ASP A 207 -31.62 -14.51 35.71
CA ASP A 207 -31.42 -15.31 34.50
C ASP A 207 -30.11 -14.95 33.77
N THR A 208 -29.35 -13.99 34.31
CA THR A 208 -28.10 -13.46 33.80
C THR A 208 -27.01 -13.59 34.88
N GLU A 209 -25.75 -13.77 34.52
CA GLU A 209 -24.66 -13.77 35.50
C GLU A 209 -24.49 -12.37 36.11
N ILE A 210 -24.16 -12.29 37.39
CA ILE A 210 -23.94 -11.00 38.08
C ILE A 210 -22.77 -10.23 37.41
N SER A 211 -21.78 -10.94 36.91
CA SER A 211 -20.65 -10.37 36.17
C SER A 211 -21.02 -9.61 34.87
N GLU A 212 -22.19 -9.92 34.30
CA GLU A 212 -22.69 -9.26 33.08
C GLU A 212 -23.50 -7.98 33.41
N ILE A 213 -23.86 -7.77 34.68
CA ILE A 213 -24.62 -6.61 35.12
C ILE A 213 -23.65 -5.44 35.33
N VAL A 214 -23.44 -4.62 34.28
CA VAL A 214 -22.53 -3.47 34.33
C VAL A 214 -23.08 -2.23 35.04
N SER A 215 -24.37 -2.18 35.33
CA SER A 215 -25.00 -1.04 36.00
C SER A 215 -24.75 -1.04 37.50
N HIS A 216 -24.69 0.15 38.10
CA HIS A 216 -24.53 0.31 39.57
C HIS A 216 -25.74 -0.18 40.36
N LYS A 217 -26.90 -0.20 39.74
CA LYS A 217 -28.15 -0.62 40.37
C LYS A 217 -29.00 -1.47 39.45
N VAL A 218 -29.82 -2.30 40.04
CA VAL A 218 -30.85 -3.06 39.32
C VAL A 218 -32.24 -2.60 39.75
N ALA A 219 -33.20 -2.63 38.84
CA ALA A 219 -34.58 -2.30 39.06
C ALA A 219 -35.44 -3.58 38.95
N ILE A 220 -36.12 -3.95 40.02
CA ILE A 220 -36.99 -5.13 40.03
C ILE A 220 -38.43 -4.70 39.90
N ASN A 221 -39.09 -5.09 38.82
CA ASN A 221 -40.52 -4.90 38.58
C ASN A 221 -41.28 -6.08 39.16
N ARG A 222 -42.35 -5.80 39.92
CA ARG A 222 -43.25 -6.81 40.47
C ARG A 222 -44.56 -6.82 39.68
N GLY A 223 -44.63 -7.63 38.62
CA GLY A 223 -45.78 -7.71 37.73
C GLY A 223 -46.09 -6.39 37.02
N ASP A 224 -47.39 -6.06 36.82
CA ASP A 224 -47.82 -4.86 36.07
C ASP A 224 -47.72 -3.55 36.90
N SER A 225 -47.08 -3.54 38.07
CA SER A 225 -46.91 -2.31 38.84
C SER A 225 -45.73 -1.49 38.27
N GLU A 226 -45.95 -0.19 38.02
CA GLU A 226 -44.93 0.79 37.60
C GLU A 226 -43.87 1.05 38.68
N ALA A 227 -44.04 0.59 39.90
CA ALA A 227 -43.10 0.79 40.99
C ALA A 227 -41.98 -0.28 40.95
N SER A 228 -40.80 0.12 40.46
CA SER A 228 -39.59 -0.71 40.50
C SER A 228 -38.85 -0.51 41.82
N GLU A 229 -38.41 -1.60 42.43
CA GLU A 229 -37.53 -1.59 43.60
C GLU A 229 -36.08 -1.45 43.09
N LEU A 230 -35.40 -0.37 43.48
CA LEU A 230 -33.99 -0.14 43.13
C LEU A 230 -33.08 -0.71 44.21
N THR A 231 -32.14 -1.58 43.82
CA THR A 231 -31.21 -2.23 44.76
C THR A 231 -29.86 -2.47 44.08
N ASP A 232 -28.88 -2.89 44.86
CA ASP A 232 -27.57 -3.24 44.34
C ASP A 232 -27.61 -4.63 43.68
N PRO A 233 -26.83 -4.86 42.60
CA PRO A 233 -26.79 -6.16 41.88
C PRO A 233 -26.50 -7.35 42.80
N ASP A 234 -25.60 -7.16 43.78
CA ASP A 234 -25.19 -8.21 44.73
C ASP A 234 -26.27 -8.61 45.75
N THR A 235 -27.40 -7.91 45.75
CA THR A 235 -28.53 -8.22 46.68
C THR A 235 -29.18 -9.54 46.32
N TYR A 236 -29.18 -9.91 45.07
CA TYR A 236 -29.77 -11.13 44.55
C TYR A 236 -28.69 -12.09 44.09
N ASN A 237 -29.07 -13.32 43.75
CA ASN A 237 -28.12 -14.34 43.33
C ASN A 237 -28.28 -14.60 41.81
N ASP A 238 -27.21 -14.94 41.15
CA ASP A 238 -27.33 -15.69 39.91
C ASP A 238 -27.63 -17.16 40.17
N LEU A 239 -27.89 -17.90 39.09
CA LEU A 239 -28.27 -19.30 39.18
C LEU A 239 -27.19 -20.16 39.84
N GLN A 240 -25.91 -19.90 39.55
CA GLN A 240 -24.80 -20.66 40.13
C GLN A 240 -24.64 -20.43 41.65
N ASN A 241 -24.75 -19.18 42.07
CA ASN A 241 -24.71 -18.83 43.47
C ASN A 241 -25.93 -19.40 44.22
N ALA A 242 -27.14 -19.38 43.62
CA ALA A 242 -28.34 -19.96 44.16
C ALA A 242 -28.21 -21.48 44.36
N TRP A 243 -27.65 -22.20 43.38
CA TRP A 243 -27.37 -23.63 43.51
C TRP A 243 -26.33 -23.93 44.59
N THR A 244 -25.24 -23.10 44.66
CA THR A 244 -24.24 -23.25 45.70
C THR A 244 -24.82 -23.11 47.10
N LYS A 245 -25.65 -22.09 47.33
CA LYS A 245 -26.35 -21.89 48.59
C LYS A 245 -27.33 -23.03 48.89
N ALA A 246 -28.09 -23.46 47.88
CA ALA A 246 -29.00 -24.58 48.02
C ALA A 246 -28.28 -25.89 48.35
N ARG A 247 -27.08 -26.12 47.77
CA ARG A 247 -26.22 -27.26 48.11
C ARG A 247 -25.84 -27.27 49.61
N VAL A 248 -25.49 -26.09 50.15
CA VAL A 248 -25.17 -25.95 51.57
C VAL A 248 -26.40 -26.30 52.42
N GLU A 249 -27.60 -25.83 52.05
CA GLU A 249 -28.85 -26.14 52.78
C GLU A 249 -29.18 -27.63 52.70
N VAL A 250 -29.08 -28.26 51.54
CA VAL A 250 -29.24 -29.70 51.37
C VAL A 250 -28.24 -30.47 52.24
N THR A 251 -26.98 -30.01 52.31
CA THR A 251 -25.95 -30.63 53.16
C THR A 251 -26.29 -30.48 54.65
N ASN A 252 -26.85 -29.37 55.08
CA ASN A 252 -27.27 -29.14 56.47
C ASN A 252 -28.44 -30.03 56.89
N ILE A 253 -29.38 -30.25 55.95
CA ILE A 253 -30.54 -31.15 56.22
C ILE A 253 -30.08 -32.62 56.18
N PHE A 254 -29.19 -32.98 55.29
CA PHE A 254 -28.64 -34.32 55.13
C PHE A 254 -27.14 -34.33 55.36
N PRO A 255 -26.64 -34.28 56.60
CA PRO A 255 -25.22 -34.10 56.91
C PRO A 255 -24.36 -35.33 56.63
N ASN A 256 -24.97 -36.56 56.51
CA ASN A 256 -24.26 -37.75 56.21
C ASN A 256 -23.90 -37.77 54.69
N GLU A 257 -22.61 -37.96 54.36
CA GLU A 257 -22.14 -38.00 52.98
C GLU A 257 -22.60 -39.23 52.21
N LEU A 258 -22.91 -40.30 52.91
CA LEU A 258 -23.43 -41.55 52.32
C LEU A 258 -24.99 -41.57 52.18
N ASP A 259 -25.67 -40.48 52.63
CA ASP A 259 -27.11 -40.39 52.52
C ASP A 259 -27.51 -40.07 51.07
N VAL A 260 -28.15 -41.01 50.41
CA VAL A 260 -28.63 -40.90 49.04
C VAL A 260 -29.55 -39.66 48.87
N ARG A 261 -30.28 -39.23 49.89
CA ARG A 261 -31.16 -38.03 49.87
C ARG A 261 -30.42 -36.75 49.64
N ARG A 262 -29.14 -36.64 50.02
CA ARG A 262 -28.28 -35.49 49.78
C ARG A 262 -28.03 -35.29 48.31
N ASP A 263 -27.60 -36.34 47.60
CA ASP A 263 -27.30 -36.30 46.14
C ASP A 263 -28.58 -36.09 45.33
N LEU A 264 -29.64 -36.83 45.69
CA LEU A 264 -30.95 -36.70 45.07
C LEU A 264 -31.56 -35.33 45.28
N GLY A 265 -31.52 -34.82 46.51
CA GLY A 265 -32.02 -33.49 46.84
C GLY A 265 -31.33 -32.40 46.04
N TYR A 266 -30.02 -32.49 45.91
CA TYR A 266 -29.26 -31.53 45.11
C TYR A 266 -29.57 -31.60 43.60
N SER A 267 -29.67 -32.83 43.05
CA SER A 267 -30.05 -33.03 41.66
C SER A 267 -31.44 -32.47 41.34
N LEU A 268 -32.42 -32.67 42.23
CA LEU A 268 -33.75 -32.11 42.08
C LEU A 268 -33.76 -30.58 42.20
N VAL A 269 -32.95 -30.03 43.11
CA VAL A 269 -32.82 -28.57 43.20
C VAL A 269 -32.24 -27.98 41.90
N ILE A 270 -31.19 -28.56 41.33
CA ILE A 270 -30.62 -28.13 40.06
C ILE A 270 -31.64 -28.17 38.93
N GLU A 271 -32.42 -29.27 38.84
CA GLU A 271 -33.39 -29.46 37.77
C GLU A 271 -34.54 -28.44 37.83
N PHE A 272 -35.12 -28.23 39.05
CA PHE A 272 -36.31 -27.41 39.21
C PHE A 272 -36.02 -25.98 39.61
N MET A 273 -34.86 -25.65 40.18
CA MET A 273 -34.53 -24.27 40.52
C MET A 273 -34.10 -23.50 39.30
N LYS A 274 -35.03 -22.79 38.68
CA LYS A 274 -34.79 -21.90 37.54
C LYS A 274 -34.87 -20.44 38.00
N PRO A 275 -34.30 -19.50 37.23
CA PRO A 275 -34.36 -18.08 37.53
C PRO A 275 -35.80 -17.57 37.63
N ASN A 276 -36.04 -16.61 38.56
CA ASN A 276 -37.34 -15.96 38.71
C ASN A 276 -37.27 -14.42 38.55
N LEU A 277 -36.07 -13.89 38.35
CA LEU A 277 -35.81 -12.52 37.93
C LEU A 277 -35.36 -12.55 36.48
N ILE A 278 -36.27 -12.19 35.59
CA ILE A 278 -36.06 -12.27 34.15
C ILE A 278 -35.64 -10.90 33.64
N TYR A 279 -34.51 -10.86 32.93
CA TYR A 279 -33.94 -9.63 32.35
C TYR A 279 -34.82 -9.07 31.24
N ASP A 280 -35.30 -7.84 31.42
CA ASP A 280 -35.99 -7.07 30.38
C ASP A 280 -34.97 -6.32 29.55
N ARG A 281 -34.42 -7.04 28.57
CA ARG A 281 -33.39 -6.52 27.67
C ARG A 281 -33.89 -5.31 26.89
N GLU A 282 -35.07 -5.40 26.29
CA GLU A 282 -35.59 -4.36 25.41
C GLU A 282 -35.76 -3.02 26.15
N THR A 283 -36.36 -3.07 27.32
CA THR A 283 -36.57 -1.86 28.12
C THR A 283 -35.26 -1.29 28.66
N THR A 284 -34.33 -2.16 29.09
CA THR A 284 -33.00 -1.74 29.56
C THR A 284 -32.19 -1.07 28.44
N GLU A 285 -32.04 -1.72 27.31
CA GLU A 285 -31.30 -1.19 26.18
C GLU A 285 -31.90 0.13 25.65
N ARG A 286 -33.23 0.21 25.58
CA ARG A 286 -33.90 1.44 25.17
C ARG A 286 -33.63 2.59 26.14
N ARG A 287 -33.67 2.35 27.48
CA ARG A 287 -33.37 3.38 28.49
C ARG A 287 -31.89 3.77 28.47
N GLN A 288 -30.99 2.80 28.36
CA GLN A 288 -29.56 3.07 28.21
C GLN A 288 -29.27 3.91 26.98
N GLN A 289 -29.87 3.59 25.81
CA GLN A 289 -29.73 4.39 24.62
C GLN A 289 -30.27 5.82 24.80
N ALA A 290 -31.45 5.95 25.36
CA ALA A 290 -32.01 7.27 25.68
C ALA A 290 -31.15 8.07 26.67
N ARG A 291 -30.40 7.39 27.55
CA ARG A 291 -29.46 8.02 28.46
C ARG A 291 -28.18 8.44 27.74
N LYS A 292 -27.64 7.60 26.86
CA LYS A 292 -26.51 7.93 25.98
C LYS A 292 -26.81 9.15 25.11
N ASP A 293 -28.01 9.20 24.52
CA ASP A 293 -28.43 10.31 23.65
C ASP A 293 -28.52 11.66 24.40
N ARG A 294 -28.61 11.64 25.71
CA ARG A 294 -28.63 12.84 26.58
C ARG A 294 -27.23 13.28 27.03
N VAL A 295 -26.21 12.49 26.82
CA VAL A 295 -24.85 12.87 27.19
C VAL A 295 -24.40 14.06 26.33
N PRO A 296 -24.06 15.21 26.92
CA PRO A 296 -23.63 16.37 26.15
C PRO A 296 -22.25 16.11 25.56
N ARG A 297 -22.08 16.41 24.27
CA ARG A 297 -20.83 16.31 23.57
C ARG A 297 -19.84 17.43 23.91
N ASN A 298 -20.30 18.42 24.65
CA ASN A 298 -19.51 19.57 25.09
C ASN A 298 -19.42 19.61 26.63
N LYS A 299 -18.32 20.20 27.12
CA LYS A 299 -18.07 20.41 28.55
C LYS A 299 -18.17 21.87 29.00
N GLY A 300 -18.34 22.80 28.05
CA GLY A 300 -18.46 24.23 28.34
C GLY A 300 -18.67 25.05 27.07
N ILE A 301 -18.70 26.35 27.20
CA ILE A 301 -18.83 27.31 26.11
C ILE A 301 -17.78 28.40 26.32
N ILE A 302 -17.03 28.71 25.27
CA ILE A 302 -16.14 29.88 25.22
C ILE A 302 -16.91 31.02 24.59
N LEU A 303 -16.83 32.18 25.23
CA LEU A 303 -17.53 33.37 24.78
C LEU A 303 -16.70 34.16 23.72
N LYS A 304 -17.39 34.90 22.89
CA LYS A 304 -16.73 35.82 21.93
C LYS A 304 -15.78 36.76 22.66
N ASN A 305 -14.60 36.94 22.12
CA ASN A 305 -13.49 37.75 22.67
C ASN A 305 -12.88 37.18 23.97
N GLU A 306 -13.28 35.97 24.40
CA GLU A 306 -12.58 35.26 25.44
C GLU A 306 -11.24 34.77 24.94
N ARG A 307 -10.20 34.87 25.77
CA ARG A 307 -8.86 34.44 25.47
C ARG A 307 -8.74 32.94 25.65
N ILE A 308 -8.27 32.25 24.61
CA ILE A 308 -8.09 30.79 24.60
C ILE A 308 -6.66 30.43 25.01
N VAL A 309 -5.65 31.14 24.43
CA VAL A 309 -4.23 30.95 24.69
C VAL A 309 -3.54 32.30 24.74
N ASP A 310 -2.66 32.51 25.70
CA ASP A 310 -1.82 33.70 25.79
C ASP A 310 -0.55 33.56 24.94
N ALA A 311 -0.08 34.63 24.34
CA ALA A 311 1.20 34.64 23.64
C ALA A 311 2.36 34.28 24.59
N ASN A 312 3.34 33.54 24.10
CA ASN A 312 4.53 33.07 24.82
C ASN A 312 4.23 32.14 26.01
N THR A 313 3.03 31.57 26.07
CA THR A 313 2.70 30.52 27.04
C THR A 313 2.81 29.12 26.44
N ARG A 314 3.06 28.12 27.32
CA ARG A 314 3.13 26.74 26.88
C ARG A 314 1.71 26.18 26.68
N ILE A 315 1.47 25.57 25.55
CA ILE A 315 0.19 24.94 25.19
C ILE A 315 -0.05 23.72 26.06
N THR A 316 -1.16 23.75 26.80
CA THR A 316 -1.65 22.63 27.62
C THR A 316 -2.59 21.74 26.84
N ALA A 317 -2.93 20.57 27.39
CA ALA A 317 -3.94 19.67 26.81
C ALA A 317 -5.34 20.34 26.73
N ASP A 318 -5.68 21.18 27.70
CA ASP A 318 -6.95 21.92 27.73
C ASP A 318 -6.97 23.01 26.64
N ASP A 319 -5.84 23.69 26.40
CA ASP A 319 -5.71 24.67 25.32
C ASP A 319 -5.84 24.00 23.94
N LEU A 320 -5.22 22.83 23.75
CA LEU A 320 -5.38 22.06 22.50
C LEU A 320 -6.84 21.66 22.27
N GLN A 321 -7.53 21.23 23.32
CA GLN A 321 -8.95 20.86 23.22
C GLN A 321 -9.83 22.07 22.86
N LYS A 322 -9.55 23.24 23.43
CA LYS A 322 -10.24 24.49 23.08
C LYS A 322 -9.93 24.92 21.64
N LEU A 323 -8.68 24.83 21.21
CA LEU A 323 -8.25 25.15 19.84
C LEU A 323 -8.88 24.19 18.81
N HIS A 324 -8.90 22.89 19.11
CA HIS A 324 -9.60 21.91 18.28
C HIS A 324 -11.09 22.21 18.18
N SER A 325 -11.72 22.54 19.33
CA SER A 325 -13.15 22.92 19.38
C SER A 325 -13.43 24.18 18.57
N LEU A 326 -12.53 25.15 18.63
CA LEU A 326 -12.59 26.35 17.80
C LEU A 326 -12.52 25.99 16.31
N SER A 327 -11.60 25.11 15.92
CA SER A 327 -11.44 24.72 14.51
C SER A 327 -12.72 24.08 13.97
N VAL A 328 -13.31 23.13 14.74
CA VAL A 328 -14.57 22.48 14.35
C VAL A 328 -15.72 23.51 14.29
N ALA A 329 -15.80 24.44 15.25
CA ALA A 329 -16.83 25.47 15.28
C ALA A 329 -16.69 26.46 14.10
N VAL A 330 -15.45 26.77 13.69
CA VAL A 330 -15.18 27.57 12.49
C VAL A 330 -15.64 26.86 11.24
N ASP A 331 -15.38 25.55 11.13
CA ASP A 331 -15.81 24.73 9.96
C ASP A 331 -17.34 24.63 9.88
N ILE A 332 -18.02 24.42 11.01
CA ILE A 332 -19.49 24.41 11.07
C ILE A 332 -20.03 25.79 10.63
N LYS A 333 -19.51 26.86 11.19
CA LYS A 333 -19.93 28.23 10.84
C LYS A 333 -19.62 28.56 9.38
N ALA A 334 -18.47 28.16 8.86
CA ALA A 334 -18.14 28.30 7.46
C ALA A 334 -19.08 27.49 6.53
N SER A 335 -19.66 26.40 7.01
CA SER A 335 -20.68 25.66 6.27
C SER A 335 -22.06 26.34 6.31
N GLU A 336 -22.34 27.16 7.31
CA GLU A 336 -23.56 27.98 7.45
C GLU A 336 -23.49 29.30 6.70
N GLU A 337 -22.25 29.83 6.45
CA GLU A 337 -22.03 31.04 5.66
C GLU A 337 -22.41 30.79 4.21
N LYS A 338 -23.36 31.56 3.68
CA LYS A 338 -23.89 31.42 2.31
C LYS A 338 -23.26 32.49 1.39
N GLY A 339 -22.76 32.05 0.23
CA GLY A 339 -22.52 32.94 -0.91
C GLY A 339 -21.07 33.39 -1.11
N LEU A 340 -20.82 34.71 -1.09
CA LEU A 340 -19.58 35.33 -1.56
C LEU A 340 -18.33 34.92 -0.74
N ASP A 341 -18.45 34.78 0.58
CA ASP A 341 -17.30 34.45 1.46
C ASP A 341 -16.76 33.06 1.22
N ILE A 342 -17.67 32.08 0.97
CA ILE A 342 -17.27 30.72 0.57
C ILE A 342 -16.53 30.76 -0.78
N ALA A 343 -17.08 31.51 -1.75
CA ALA A 343 -16.45 31.65 -3.07
C ALA A 343 -15.07 32.28 -2.98
N LEU A 344 -14.90 33.32 -2.15
CA LEU A 344 -13.62 33.96 -1.91
C LEU A 344 -12.60 33.07 -1.22
N ALA A 345 -13.03 32.25 -0.25
CA ALA A 345 -12.18 31.27 0.40
C ALA A 345 -11.70 30.18 -0.58
N TYR A 346 -12.58 29.68 -1.45
CA TYR A 346 -12.19 28.77 -2.53
C TYR A 346 -11.25 29.41 -3.53
N LEU A 347 -11.52 30.65 -3.92
CA LEU A 347 -10.64 31.41 -4.81
C LEU A 347 -9.23 31.57 -4.19
N GLY A 348 -9.17 31.90 -2.90
CA GLY A 348 -7.90 32.01 -2.17
C GLY A 348 -7.08 30.73 -2.20
N ARG A 349 -7.71 29.58 -1.99
CA ARG A 349 -7.04 28.23 -2.09
C ARG A 349 -6.54 27.97 -3.51
N ILE A 350 -7.41 28.15 -4.50
CA ILE A 350 -7.06 27.97 -5.92
C ILE A 350 -5.87 28.87 -6.29
N LEU A 351 -5.82 30.11 -5.78
CA LEU A 351 -4.71 31.03 -6.04
C LEU A 351 -3.41 30.54 -5.38
N VAL A 352 -3.42 30.12 -4.12
CA VAL A 352 -2.22 29.60 -3.44
C VAL A 352 -1.69 28.35 -4.12
N ILE A 353 -2.56 27.37 -4.38
CA ILE A 353 -2.20 26.14 -5.10
C ILE A 353 -1.69 26.50 -6.50
N GLY A 354 -2.40 27.41 -7.19
CA GLY A 354 -2.04 27.88 -8.52
C GLY A 354 -0.67 28.54 -8.59
N ILE A 355 -0.30 29.34 -7.58
CA ILE A 355 1.04 29.95 -7.50
C ILE A 355 2.13 28.87 -7.37
N ILE A 356 1.96 27.89 -6.47
CA ILE A 356 2.95 26.82 -6.25
C ILE A 356 3.09 25.94 -7.51
N ILE A 357 1.98 25.53 -8.08
CA ILE A 357 1.97 24.72 -9.31
C ILE A 357 2.56 25.49 -10.48
N SER A 358 2.17 26.76 -10.66
CA SER A 358 2.71 27.61 -11.72
C SER A 358 4.22 27.84 -11.59
N PHE A 359 4.74 27.95 -10.38
CA PHE A 359 6.18 28.05 -10.13
C PHE A 359 6.93 26.83 -10.70
N PHE A 360 6.48 25.62 -10.38
CA PHE A 360 7.07 24.39 -10.88
C PHE A 360 6.98 24.28 -12.41
N PHE A 361 5.81 24.55 -12.98
CA PHE A 361 5.61 24.42 -14.42
C PHE A 361 6.30 25.54 -15.22
N THR A 362 6.47 26.72 -14.65
CA THR A 362 7.32 27.76 -15.25
C THR A 362 8.78 27.31 -15.31
N PHE A 363 9.26 26.64 -14.27
CA PHE A 363 10.58 26.00 -14.31
C PHE A 363 10.68 24.97 -15.46
N LEU A 364 9.69 24.09 -15.65
CA LEU A 364 9.68 23.14 -16.77
C LEU A 364 9.67 23.85 -18.12
N LEU A 365 8.82 24.84 -18.30
CA LEU A 365 8.72 25.60 -19.54
C LEU A 365 10.04 26.32 -19.90
N THR A 366 10.77 26.77 -18.87
CA THR A 366 12.02 27.55 -19.08
C THR A 366 13.23 26.64 -19.27
N TYR A 367 13.32 25.56 -18.50
CA TYR A 367 14.55 24.75 -18.43
C TYR A 367 14.39 23.32 -18.96
N ARG A 368 13.16 22.85 -19.19
CA ARG A 368 12.82 21.50 -19.62
C ARG A 368 11.66 21.48 -20.62
N THR A 369 11.78 22.32 -21.65
CA THR A 369 10.71 22.54 -22.66
C THR A 369 10.24 21.24 -23.29
N ALA A 370 11.13 20.30 -23.62
CA ALA A 370 10.77 19.03 -24.20
C ALA A 370 9.82 18.19 -23.32
N ILE A 371 9.94 18.27 -21.98
CA ILE A 371 9.06 17.59 -21.04
C ILE A 371 7.71 18.31 -20.97
N PHE A 372 7.71 19.64 -20.98
CA PHE A 372 6.49 20.43 -20.97
C PHE A 372 5.69 20.29 -22.27
N GLU A 373 6.34 20.18 -23.40
CA GLU A 373 5.71 19.99 -24.72
C GLU A 373 4.99 18.64 -24.84
N ASP A 374 5.50 17.60 -24.17
CA ASP A 374 4.83 16.31 -24.12
C ASP A 374 3.75 16.31 -23.04
N TRP A 375 2.48 16.37 -23.46
CA TRP A 375 1.34 16.37 -22.56
C TRP A 375 1.24 15.12 -21.67
N LYS A 376 1.82 13.96 -22.11
CA LYS A 376 1.84 12.73 -21.30
C LYS A 376 2.78 12.89 -20.10
N MET A 377 3.92 13.56 -20.29
CA MET A 377 4.86 13.86 -19.21
C MET A 377 4.25 14.85 -18.22
N VAL A 378 3.54 15.87 -18.71
CA VAL A 378 2.78 16.80 -17.86
C VAL A 378 1.69 16.07 -17.08
N LEU A 379 0.99 15.13 -17.70
CA LEU A 379 -0.02 14.30 -17.02
C LEU A 379 0.59 13.40 -15.94
N LEU A 380 1.75 12.79 -16.19
CA LEU A 380 2.47 11.99 -15.19
C LEU A 380 2.86 12.85 -13.98
N LEU A 381 3.43 14.03 -14.21
CA LEU A 381 3.77 14.96 -13.13
C LEU A 381 2.53 15.37 -12.34
N ALA A 382 1.45 15.72 -13.03
CA ALA A 382 0.16 16.06 -12.44
C ALA A 382 -0.41 14.93 -11.57
N LEU A 383 -0.28 13.68 -12.04
CA LEU A 383 -0.71 12.49 -11.30
C LEU A 383 0.11 12.29 -10.02
N ILE A 384 1.43 12.43 -10.08
CA ILE A 384 2.31 12.32 -8.90
C ILE A 384 1.94 13.38 -7.85
N PHE A 385 1.74 14.64 -8.24
CA PHE A 385 1.28 15.70 -7.34
C PHE A 385 -0.06 15.36 -6.70
N THR A 386 -1.01 14.87 -7.50
CA THR A 386 -2.36 14.56 -7.02
C THR A 386 -2.36 13.38 -6.04
N ILE A 387 -1.63 12.33 -6.36
CA ILE A 387 -1.52 11.15 -5.48
C ILE A 387 -0.87 11.53 -4.16
N GLU A 388 0.23 12.29 -4.19
CA GLU A 388 0.98 12.63 -2.98
C GLU A 388 0.19 13.54 -2.04
N VAL A 389 -0.44 14.59 -2.57
CA VAL A 389 -1.32 15.47 -1.78
C VAL A 389 -2.57 14.72 -1.30
N GLY A 390 -3.10 13.81 -2.12
CA GLY A 390 -4.22 12.93 -1.75
C GLY A 390 -3.86 11.97 -0.61
N LEU A 391 -2.65 11.36 -0.64
CA LEU A 391 -2.14 10.53 0.44
C LEU A 391 -1.91 11.35 1.72
N ALA A 392 -1.38 12.56 1.59
CA ALA A 392 -1.23 13.46 2.73
C ALA A 392 -2.58 13.80 3.38
N TYR A 393 -3.59 14.11 2.57
CA TYR A 393 -4.96 14.32 3.05
C TYR A 393 -5.52 13.08 3.75
N LEU A 394 -5.34 11.90 3.14
CA LEU A 394 -5.82 10.65 3.71
C LEU A 394 -5.16 10.34 5.07
N PHE A 395 -3.83 10.43 5.14
CA PHE A 395 -3.09 10.07 6.35
C PHE A 395 -3.29 11.10 7.47
N ALA A 396 -3.12 12.38 7.19
CA ALA A 396 -3.18 13.40 8.21
C ALA A 396 -4.59 13.84 8.59
N GLN A 397 -5.55 13.88 7.63
CA GLN A 397 -6.88 14.47 7.86
C GLN A 397 -8.00 13.43 8.03
N LYS A 398 -7.84 12.21 7.49
CA LYS A 398 -8.88 11.17 7.58
C LYS A 398 -8.53 10.04 8.53
N LEU A 399 -7.27 9.61 8.54
CA LEU A 399 -6.80 8.52 9.40
C LEU A 399 -6.12 9.05 10.67
N GLU A 400 -5.91 10.35 10.78
CA GLU A 400 -5.26 11.03 11.93
C GLU A 400 -3.92 10.37 12.34
N LEU A 401 -3.18 9.87 11.32
CA LEU A 401 -1.87 9.27 11.51
C LEU A 401 -0.80 10.36 11.59
N SER A 402 0.38 9.99 12.12
CA SER A 402 1.54 10.89 12.12
C SER A 402 1.85 11.37 10.69
N GLU A 403 2.10 12.67 10.54
CA GLU A 403 2.52 13.28 9.28
C GLU A 403 3.81 12.69 8.72
N TYR A 404 4.68 12.14 9.57
CA TYR A 404 5.92 11.48 9.16
C TYR A 404 5.69 10.13 8.46
N LEU A 405 4.47 9.61 8.42
CA LEU A 405 4.08 8.45 7.62
C LEU A 405 3.71 8.79 6.17
N ILE A 406 3.59 10.09 5.82
CA ILE A 406 3.33 10.51 4.44
C ILE A 406 4.56 10.17 3.57
N PRO A 407 4.39 9.41 2.46
CA PRO A 407 5.53 8.83 1.73
C PRO A 407 6.20 9.81 0.73
N ILE A 408 6.43 11.06 1.13
CA ILE A 408 6.98 12.13 0.26
C ILE A 408 8.29 11.73 -0.43
N THR A 409 9.13 10.94 0.24
CA THR A 409 10.40 10.45 -0.32
C THR A 409 10.18 9.55 -1.54
N VAL A 410 9.05 8.83 -1.63
CA VAL A 410 8.70 8.04 -2.82
C VAL A 410 8.54 8.95 -4.04
N ALA A 411 7.76 10.03 -3.92
CA ALA A 411 7.58 10.99 -5.00
C ALA A 411 8.92 11.62 -5.43
N ALA A 412 9.79 11.96 -4.47
CA ALA A 412 11.13 12.50 -4.74
C ALA A 412 11.99 11.54 -5.58
N MET A 413 12.00 10.26 -5.18
CA MET A 413 12.76 9.21 -5.88
C MET A 413 12.16 8.90 -7.26
N VAL A 414 10.84 8.79 -7.37
CA VAL A 414 10.14 8.55 -8.65
C VAL A 414 10.41 9.69 -9.63
N LEU A 415 10.22 10.94 -9.22
CA LEU A 415 10.50 12.11 -10.06
C LEU A 415 11.96 12.13 -10.54
N THR A 416 12.90 11.75 -9.68
CA THR A 416 14.34 11.74 -10.02
C THR A 416 14.69 10.65 -11.02
N ILE A 417 14.13 9.45 -10.85
CA ILE A 417 14.44 8.30 -11.73
C ILE A 417 13.73 8.43 -13.07
N MET A 418 12.48 8.90 -13.07
CA MET A 418 11.70 9.06 -14.29
C MET A 418 12.17 10.23 -15.16
N PHE A 419 12.72 11.27 -14.54
CA PHE A 419 13.17 12.48 -15.25
C PHE A 419 14.64 12.80 -14.92
N ASP A 420 14.90 13.64 -13.94
CA ASP A 420 16.24 13.96 -13.46
C ASP A 420 16.19 14.54 -12.03
N ALA A 421 17.38 14.68 -11.41
CA ALA A 421 17.49 15.20 -10.05
C ALA A 421 16.99 16.66 -9.90
N ARG A 422 17.03 17.48 -10.95
CA ARG A 422 16.57 18.87 -10.93
C ARG A 422 15.05 18.93 -10.88
N ILE A 423 14.39 18.09 -11.67
CA ILE A 423 12.94 17.96 -11.66
C ILE A 423 12.49 17.33 -10.34
N GLY A 424 13.22 16.30 -9.86
CA GLY A 424 12.99 15.70 -8.56
C GLY A 424 12.99 16.75 -7.44
N PHE A 425 14.03 17.58 -7.37
CA PHE A 425 14.18 18.62 -6.35
C PHE A 425 13.09 19.70 -6.44
N MET A 426 12.84 20.24 -7.62
CA MET A 426 11.83 21.29 -7.83
C MET A 426 10.41 20.77 -7.61
N GLY A 427 10.12 19.56 -8.09
CA GLY A 427 8.81 18.93 -7.91
C GLY A 427 8.52 18.61 -6.46
N ILE A 428 9.49 18.02 -5.74
CA ILE A 428 9.29 17.68 -4.34
C ILE A 428 9.20 18.93 -3.46
N THR A 429 9.95 19.99 -3.77
CA THR A 429 9.81 21.28 -3.07
C THR A 429 8.38 21.79 -3.17
N SER A 430 7.78 21.75 -4.37
CA SER A 430 6.40 22.19 -4.58
C SER A 430 5.39 21.29 -3.86
N ILE A 431 5.62 19.95 -3.86
CA ILE A 431 4.77 18.98 -3.13
C ILE A 431 4.86 19.23 -1.62
N ILE A 432 6.06 19.41 -1.07
CA ILE A 432 6.27 19.69 0.37
C ILE A 432 5.57 20.98 0.79
N LEU A 433 5.63 22.01 -0.03
CA LEU A 433 4.91 23.27 0.24
C LEU A 433 3.39 23.05 0.27
N LEU A 434 2.85 22.32 -0.70
CA LEU A 434 1.41 22.00 -0.75
C LEU A 434 0.98 21.15 0.46
N VAL A 435 1.73 20.08 0.76
CA VAL A 435 1.44 19.21 1.90
C VAL A 435 1.61 19.94 3.23
N GLY A 436 2.67 20.73 3.38
CA GLY A 436 2.91 21.51 4.58
C GLY A 436 1.78 22.51 4.88
N ILE A 437 1.24 23.16 3.84
CA ILE A 437 0.04 24.01 3.97
C ILE A 437 -1.18 23.17 4.33
N LEU A 438 -1.35 22.01 3.71
CA LEU A 438 -2.47 21.10 3.96
C LEU A 438 -2.54 20.63 5.43
N ILE A 439 -1.39 20.36 6.05
CA ILE A 439 -1.29 19.90 7.45
C ILE A 439 -1.12 21.06 8.46
N GLY A 440 -1.49 22.28 8.08
CA GLY A 440 -1.55 23.42 9.02
C GLY A 440 -0.27 24.25 9.11
N ASN A 441 0.49 24.41 8.03
CA ASN A 441 1.76 25.15 7.96
C ASN A 441 2.87 24.55 8.86
N ASN A 442 2.95 23.23 8.97
CA ASN A 442 3.95 22.55 9.78
C ASN A 442 5.35 22.68 9.16
N VAL A 443 6.09 23.70 9.60
CA VAL A 443 7.45 23.99 9.10
C VAL A 443 8.42 22.87 9.45
N GLU A 444 8.25 22.21 10.59
CA GLU A 444 9.08 21.11 11.04
C GLU A 444 9.02 19.92 10.07
N PHE A 445 7.81 19.53 9.73
CA PHE A 445 7.55 18.54 8.71
C PHE A 445 8.15 18.94 7.35
N MET A 446 7.99 20.21 6.94
CA MET A 446 8.54 20.69 5.67
C MET A 446 10.08 20.58 5.63
N VAL A 447 10.76 20.99 6.70
CA VAL A 447 12.23 20.95 6.80
C VAL A 447 12.72 19.50 6.83
N THR A 448 12.10 18.64 7.66
CA THR A 448 12.42 17.20 7.73
C THR A 448 12.24 16.51 6.38
N SER A 449 11.09 16.73 5.75
CA SER A 449 10.76 16.13 4.46
C SER A 449 11.67 16.62 3.34
N MET A 450 12.03 17.92 3.35
CA MET A 450 12.97 18.50 2.38
C MET A 450 14.37 17.87 2.51
N PHE A 451 14.85 17.73 3.74
CA PHE A 451 16.16 17.14 3.98
C PHE A 451 16.21 15.64 3.59
N THR A 452 15.24 14.84 4.07
CA THR A 452 15.19 13.39 3.76
C THR A 452 14.96 13.13 2.29
N SER A 453 14.07 13.89 1.64
CA SER A 453 13.84 13.78 0.19
C SER A 453 15.06 14.19 -0.63
N SER A 454 15.82 15.20 -0.20
CA SER A 454 17.07 15.60 -0.87
C SER A 454 18.11 14.48 -0.82
N VAL A 455 18.22 13.78 0.33
CA VAL A 455 19.08 12.60 0.45
C VAL A 455 18.59 11.47 -0.46
N GLY A 456 17.27 11.26 -0.55
CA GLY A 456 16.66 10.29 -1.47
C GLY A 456 16.97 10.59 -2.95
N ILE A 457 16.83 11.84 -3.37
CA ILE A 457 17.20 12.30 -4.72
C ILE A 457 18.67 12.03 -4.99
N TYR A 458 19.55 12.41 -4.05
CA TYR A 458 20.98 12.19 -4.20
C TYR A 458 21.33 10.71 -4.32
N ALA A 459 20.69 9.86 -3.53
CA ALA A 459 20.93 8.41 -3.52
C ALA A 459 20.55 7.73 -4.85
N VAL A 460 19.49 8.25 -5.54
CA VAL A 460 18.99 7.62 -6.79
C VAL A 460 19.35 8.36 -8.07
N ARG A 461 20.04 9.51 -8.00
CA ARG A 461 20.33 10.37 -9.18
C ARG A 461 21.14 9.70 -10.28
N GLN A 462 21.99 8.71 -9.93
CA GLN A 462 22.88 7.99 -10.84
C GLN A 462 22.83 6.49 -10.53
N LEU A 463 21.67 5.89 -10.77
CA LEU A 463 21.53 4.45 -10.59
C LEU A 463 22.29 3.71 -11.70
N ARG A 464 23.30 2.95 -11.30
CA ARG A 464 24.06 2.05 -12.18
C ARG A 464 23.79 0.56 -11.89
N ARG A 465 23.18 0.25 -10.75
CA ARG A 465 22.83 -1.13 -10.32
C ARG A 465 21.56 -1.09 -9.52
N ARG A 466 20.69 -2.09 -9.68
CA ARG A 466 19.46 -2.24 -8.87
C ARG A 466 19.72 -2.27 -7.37
N SER A 467 20.85 -2.85 -6.94
CA SER A 467 21.23 -2.91 -5.53
C SER A 467 21.45 -1.54 -4.87
N GLN A 468 21.69 -0.49 -5.64
CA GLN A 468 21.85 0.87 -5.09
C GLN A 468 20.55 1.43 -4.49
N LEU A 469 19.37 0.96 -4.95
CA LEU A 469 18.09 1.30 -4.31
C LEU A 469 18.05 0.81 -2.86
N PHE A 470 18.57 -0.39 -2.59
CA PHE A 470 18.62 -0.92 -1.23
C PHE A 470 19.65 -0.20 -0.35
N THR A 471 20.77 0.26 -0.94
CA THR A 471 21.74 1.07 -0.17
C THR A 471 21.21 2.45 0.17
N ALA A 472 20.24 2.97 -0.61
CA ALA A 472 19.54 4.21 -0.30
C ALA A 472 18.76 4.12 1.03
N ILE A 473 18.29 2.93 1.45
CA ILE A 473 17.60 2.73 2.72
C ILE A 473 18.45 3.23 3.89
N PHE A 474 19.73 2.85 3.94
CA PHE A 474 20.62 3.25 5.04
C PHE A 474 20.82 4.78 5.08
N ALA A 475 20.96 5.40 3.92
CA ALA A 475 21.10 6.86 3.82
C ALA A 475 19.81 7.58 4.26
N LEU A 476 18.64 7.04 3.88
CA LEU A 476 17.35 7.58 4.27
C LEU A 476 17.07 7.42 5.76
N VAL A 477 17.32 6.24 6.33
CA VAL A 477 17.16 6.02 7.78
C VAL A 477 18.11 6.90 8.58
N GLY A 478 19.37 7.01 8.15
CA GLY A 478 20.36 7.89 8.80
C GLY A 478 19.96 9.37 8.73
N SER A 479 19.49 9.85 7.58
CA SER A 479 19.00 11.23 7.42
C SER A 479 17.74 11.50 8.21
N SER A 480 16.82 10.53 8.29
CA SER A 480 15.60 10.61 9.09
C SER A 480 15.93 10.76 10.58
N ALA A 481 16.82 9.91 11.08
CA ALA A 481 17.29 9.99 12.47
C ALA A 481 17.96 11.35 12.75
N LEU A 482 18.85 11.80 11.87
CA LEU A 482 19.53 13.08 12.03
C LEU A 482 18.55 14.25 12.05
N ALA A 483 17.55 14.27 11.16
CA ALA A 483 16.55 15.33 11.08
C ALA A 483 15.70 15.41 12.36
N ILE A 484 15.13 14.28 12.79
CA ILE A 484 14.30 14.22 14.00
C ILE A 484 15.10 14.58 15.26
N ILE A 485 16.31 14.03 15.41
CA ILE A 485 17.17 14.35 16.57
C ILE A 485 17.52 15.84 16.59
N SER A 486 17.93 16.39 15.46
CA SER A 486 18.32 17.83 15.39
C SER A 486 17.15 18.74 15.76
N GLN A 487 15.96 18.48 15.23
CA GLN A 487 14.78 19.30 15.52
C GLN A 487 14.26 19.07 16.93
N GLY A 488 14.25 17.81 17.39
CA GLY A 488 13.82 17.48 18.75
C GLY A 488 14.73 18.12 19.82
N LEU A 489 16.05 18.11 19.61
CA LEU A 489 17.01 18.80 20.49
C LEU A 489 16.83 20.31 20.43
N PHE A 490 16.60 20.88 19.25
CA PHE A 490 16.37 22.33 19.08
C PHE A 490 15.13 22.80 19.84
N LYS A 491 14.05 21.99 19.86
CA LYS A 491 12.80 22.29 20.58
C LYS A 491 12.79 21.86 22.04
N GLY A 492 13.72 21.01 22.46
CA GLY A 492 13.70 20.38 23.79
C GLY A 492 12.61 19.32 23.96
N ASN A 493 12.26 18.62 22.87
CA ASN A 493 11.25 17.58 22.89
C ASN A 493 11.69 16.37 23.76
N PRO A 494 10.76 15.69 24.48
CA PRO A 494 11.05 14.47 25.19
C PRO A 494 11.58 13.36 24.26
N LEU A 495 12.53 12.55 24.74
CA LEU A 495 13.10 11.44 23.95
C LEU A 495 12.05 10.44 23.44
N ALA A 496 10.96 10.25 24.18
CA ALA A 496 9.87 9.36 23.78
C ALA A 496 9.15 9.85 22.52
N ILE A 497 8.90 11.16 22.40
CA ILE A 497 8.28 11.77 21.21
C ILE A 497 9.23 11.64 20.02
N MET A 498 10.49 12.01 20.22
CA MET A 498 11.52 11.88 19.19
C MET A 498 11.65 10.42 18.69
N GLY A 499 11.57 9.45 19.63
CA GLY A 499 11.60 8.02 19.30
C GLY A 499 10.40 7.57 18.45
N TYR A 500 9.21 8.07 18.76
CA TYR A 500 7.99 7.79 18.00
C TYR A 500 8.06 8.37 16.59
N ASP A 501 8.46 9.62 16.45
CA ASP A 501 8.60 10.30 15.13
C ASP A 501 9.69 9.64 14.28
N MET A 502 10.82 9.28 14.90
CA MET A 502 11.91 8.55 14.24
C MET A 502 11.45 7.18 13.75
N MET A 503 10.65 6.46 14.54
CA MET A 503 10.07 5.18 14.11
C MET A 503 9.19 5.36 12.88
N ASN A 504 8.25 6.30 12.90
CA ASN A 504 7.34 6.56 11.79
C ASN A 504 8.09 6.94 10.51
N LEU A 505 9.03 7.88 10.60
CA LEU A 505 9.82 8.31 9.44
C LEU A 505 10.77 7.20 8.95
N SER A 506 11.28 6.35 9.85
CA SER A 506 12.11 5.20 9.46
C SER A 506 11.31 4.14 8.69
N VAL A 507 10.04 3.92 9.02
CA VAL A 507 9.15 3.04 8.23
C VAL A 507 9.04 3.55 6.80
N VAL A 508 8.81 4.84 6.60
CA VAL A 508 8.76 5.46 5.27
C VAL A 508 10.13 5.37 4.57
N ALA A 509 11.22 5.61 5.30
CA ALA A 509 12.58 5.53 4.75
C ALA A 509 12.93 4.13 4.21
N VAL A 510 12.48 3.07 4.88
CA VAL A 510 12.67 1.67 4.44
C VAL A 510 11.74 1.32 3.27
N LEU A 511 10.48 1.73 3.34
CA LEU A 511 9.49 1.39 2.32
C LEU A 511 9.67 2.18 1.02
N SER A 512 10.17 3.43 1.09
CA SER A 512 10.25 4.31 -0.09
C SER A 512 11.04 3.72 -1.27
N PRO A 513 12.26 3.17 -1.11
CA PRO A 513 12.98 2.55 -2.23
C PRO A 513 12.27 1.32 -2.80
N ILE A 514 11.60 0.54 -1.95
CA ILE A 514 10.87 -0.68 -2.35
C ILE A 514 9.65 -0.30 -3.20
N VAL A 515 8.84 0.64 -2.70
CA VAL A 515 7.67 1.14 -3.41
C VAL A 515 8.07 1.82 -4.71
N THR A 516 9.11 2.65 -4.68
CA THR A 516 9.65 3.33 -5.87
C THR A 516 10.04 2.31 -6.94
N TYR A 517 10.76 1.24 -6.58
CA TYR A 517 11.16 0.20 -7.52
C TYR A 517 9.95 -0.49 -8.18
N GLY A 518 8.92 -0.80 -7.38
CA GLY A 518 7.68 -1.40 -7.91
C GLY A 518 6.89 -0.46 -8.83
N LEU A 519 6.87 0.85 -8.52
CA LEU A 519 6.13 1.85 -9.30
C LEU A 519 6.80 2.16 -10.65
N ILE A 520 8.14 2.18 -10.72
CA ILE A 520 8.87 2.58 -11.94
C ILE A 520 8.41 1.75 -13.13
N GLY A 521 8.39 0.41 -13.03
CA GLY A 521 8.00 -0.44 -14.16
C GLY A 521 6.56 -0.18 -14.64
N ILE A 522 5.64 0.08 -13.71
CA ILE A 522 4.25 0.42 -14.06
C ILE A 522 4.18 1.76 -14.80
N LEU A 523 4.92 2.77 -14.32
CA LEU A 523 4.94 4.10 -14.90
C LEU A 523 5.64 4.12 -16.27
N GLU A 524 6.74 3.38 -16.43
CA GLU A 524 7.43 3.22 -17.72
C GLU A 524 6.50 2.68 -18.80
N VAL A 525 5.79 1.58 -18.51
CA VAL A 525 4.85 0.97 -19.45
C VAL A 525 3.66 1.89 -19.74
N SER A 526 3.10 2.53 -18.71
CA SER A 526 1.89 3.35 -18.84
C SER A 526 2.12 4.65 -19.62
N PHE A 527 3.30 5.24 -19.49
CA PHE A 527 3.63 6.54 -20.09
C PHE A 527 4.61 6.42 -21.27
N GLY A 528 5.13 5.24 -21.55
CA GLY A 528 6.08 5.00 -22.63
C GLY A 528 7.44 5.66 -22.38
N ILE A 529 7.86 5.77 -21.12
CA ILE A 529 9.13 6.35 -20.70
C ILE A 529 10.15 5.21 -20.55
N THR A 530 11.40 5.47 -20.90
CA THR A 530 12.51 4.54 -20.67
C THR A 530 13.47 5.15 -19.67
N THR A 531 13.60 4.52 -18.51
CA THR A 531 14.53 4.99 -17.47
C THR A 531 15.92 4.36 -17.65
N ASN A 532 16.90 4.88 -16.92
CA ASN A 532 18.24 4.28 -16.87
C ASN A 532 18.22 2.85 -16.32
N LEU A 533 17.22 2.46 -15.52
CA LEU A 533 17.09 1.08 -15.03
C LEU A 533 16.80 0.11 -16.17
N THR A 534 15.86 0.44 -17.03
CA THR A 534 15.57 -0.35 -18.25
C THR A 534 16.77 -0.40 -19.19
N LEU A 535 17.48 0.73 -19.36
CA LEU A 535 18.70 0.75 -20.19
C LEU A 535 19.80 -0.16 -19.63
N ILE A 536 19.97 -0.22 -18.29
CA ILE A 536 20.94 -1.13 -17.65
C ILE A 536 20.55 -2.61 -17.87
N GLU A 537 19.25 -2.92 -17.83
CA GLU A 537 18.77 -4.28 -18.13
C GLU A 537 19.06 -4.69 -19.57
N LEU A 538 18.95 -3.76 -20.51
CA LEU A 538 19.26 -3.99 -21.92
C LEU A 538 20.77 -4.15 -22.20
N LEU A 539 21.66 -3.77 -21.28
CA LEU A 539 23.09 -4.03 -21.41
C LEU A 539 23.49 -5.47 -21.01
N ASP A 540 22.59 -6.23 -20.41
CA ASP A 540 22.88 -7.59 -20.02
C ASP A 540 23.00 -8.50 -21.26
N PHE A 541 24.16 -9.10 -21.47
CA PHE A 541 24.41 -10.05 -22.59
C PHE A 541 23.54 -11.34 -22.48
N GLN A 542 22.89 -11.58 -21.36
CA GLN A 542 21.89 -12.63 -21.24
C GLN A 542 20.52 -12.24 -21.85
N HIS A 543 20.35 -10.95 -22.23
CA HIS A 543 19.14 -10.53 -22.94
C HIS A 543 18.94 -11.36 -24.21
N PRO A 544 17.72 -11.91 -24.46
CA PRO A 544 17.48 -12.87 -25.56
C PRO A 544 18.00 -12.41 -26.93
N LEU A 545 17.80 -11.13 -27.27
CA LEU A 545 18.26 -10.57 -28.54
C LEU A 545 19.79 -10.52 -28.65
N LEU A 546 20.49 -10.09 -27.60
CA LEU A 546 21.95 -10.02 -27.60
C LEU A 546 22.56 -11.41 -27.63
N LYS A 547 21.96 -12.35 -26.92
CA LYS A 547 22.38 -13.75 -26.97
C LYS A 547 22.19 -14.37 -28.36
N ARG A 548 21.07 -14.08 -29.02
CA ARG A 548 20.84 -14.47 -30.42
C ARG A 548 21.85 -13.80 -31.34
N LEU A 549 22.08 -12.51 -31.22
CA LEU A 549 23.07 -11.77 -32.04
C LEU A 549 24.47 -12.38 -31.89
N GLN A 550 24.86 -12.74 -30.64
CA GLN A 550 26.15 -13.39 -30.38
C GLN A 550 26.29 -14.74 -31.08
N HIS A 551 25.21 -15.54 -31.15
CA HIS A 551 25.25 -16.87 -31.76
C HIS A 551 25.06 -16.86 -33.29
N GLU A 552 24.13 -16.01 -33.77
CA GLU A 552 23.72 -16.01 -35.19
C GLU A 552 24.62 -15.07 -36.03
N ALA A 553 25.14 -13.98 -35.43
CA ALA A 553 25.97 -12.97 -36.13
C ALA A 553 27.09 -12.45 -35.20
N ASN A 554 28.03 -13.33 -34.85
CA ASN A 554 29.08 -13.03 -33.88
C ASN A 554 29.98 -11.84 -34.27
N GLY A 555 30.29 -11.70 -35.57
CA GLY A 555 31.05 -10.54 -36.08
C GLY A 555 30.31 -9.22 -35.80
N THR A 556 29.01 -9.20 -36.08
CA THR A 556 28.16 -8.03 -35.80
C THR A 556 28.06 -7.76 -34.29
N PHE A 557 27.95 -8.80 -33.45
CA PHE A 557 27.96 -8.66 -32.00
C PHE A 557 29.23 -7.97 -31.49
N ASN A 558 30.41 -8.45 -31.92
CA ASN A 558 31.69 -7.86 -31.52
C ASN A 558 31.85 -6.42 -32.03
N HIS A 559 31.42 -6.14 -33.27
CA HIS A 559 31.38 -4.81 -33.84
C HIS A 559 30.48 -3.87 -32.97
N SER A 560 29.28 -4.31 -32.60
CA SER A 560 28.37 -3.53 -31.79
C SER A 560 28.96 -3.18 -30.41
N ILE A 561 29.76 -4.07 -29.79
CA ILE A 561 30.48 -3.78 -28.55
C ILE A 561 31.51 -2.68 -28.73
N VAL A 562 32.33 -2.76 -29.83
CA VAL A 562 33.35 -1.75 -30.12
C VAL A 562 32.70 -0.38 -30.38
N VAL A 563 31.68 -0.34 -31.23
CA VAL A 563 30.91 0.88 -31.50
C VAL A 563 30.27 1.42 -30.25
N GLY A 564 29.77 0.54 -29.34
CA GLY A 564 29.21 0.92 -28.07
C GLY A 564 30.21 1.62 -27.15
N ASN A 565 31.43 1.12 -27.07
CA ASN A 565 32.51 1.75 -26.29
C ASN A 565 32.90 3.13 -26.87
N LEU A 566 32.94 3.25 -28.19
CA LEU A 566 33.20 4.52 -28.88
C LEU A 566 32.06 5.52 -28.62
N ALA A 567 30.82 5.09 -28.76
CA ALA A 567 29.63 5.94 -28.58
C ALA A 567 29.48 6.42 -27.14
N GLU A 568 29.74 5.54 -26.15
CA GLU A 568 29.77 5.91 -24.74
C GLU A 568 30.80 6.99 -24.46
N ALA A 569 32.04 6.81 -24.90
CA ALA A 569 33.13 7.79 -24.73
C ALA A 569 32.85 9.14 -25.41
N CYS A 570 32.24 9.13 -26.59
CA CYS A 570 31.82 10.34 -27.29
C CYS A 570 30.69 11.07 -26.58
N ALA A 571 29.70 10.33 -26.03
CA ALA A 571 28.61 10.90 -25.28
C ALA A 571 29.11 11.53 -23.97
N ASP A 572 30.01 10.86 -23.24
CA ASP A 572 30.64 11.39 -22.03
C ASP A 572 31.42 12.70 -22.33
N ALA A 573 32.11 12.79 -23.48
CA ALA A 573 32.86 13.99 -23.85
C ALA A 573 31.99 15.25 -24.01
N ILE A 574 30.73 15.10 -24.33
CA ILE A 574 29.77 16.21 -24.52
C ILE A 574 28.65 16.27 -23.48
N GLY A 575 28.64 15.36 -22.50
CA GLY A 575 27.58 15.30 -21.48
C GLY A 575 26.22 14.81 -22.02
N ALA A 576 26.20 14.04 -23.11
CA ALA A 576 25.03 13.33 -23.61
C ALA A 576 24.79 12.04 -22.82
N ASN A 577 23.68 11.31 -23.11
CA ASN A 577 23.39 10.06 -22.42
C ASN A 577 24.27 8.91 -22.91
N SER A 578 25.38 8.70 -22.21
CA SER A 578 26.38 7.67 -22.57
C SER A 578 25.82 6.25 -22.46
N LEU A 579 24.97 6.00 -21.48
CA LEU A 579 24.29 4.71 -21.29
C LEU A 579 23.37 4.39 -22.48
N LEU A 580 22.55 5.37 -22.89
CA LEU A 580 21.67 5.22 -24.06
C LEU A 580 22.47 5.00 -25.35
N CYS A 581 23.56 5.73 -25.54
CA CYS A 581 24.45 5.53 -26.69
C CYS A 581 25.01 4.11 -26.77
N ARG A 582 25.46 3.58 -25.63
CA ARG A 582 26.00 2.21 -25.55
C ARG A 582 24.91 1.17 -25.80
N VAL A 583 23.74 1.31 -25.19
CA VAL A 583 22.57 0.42 -25.45
C VAL A 583 22.18 0.51 -26.92
N GLY A 584 21.98 1.72 -27.46
CA GLY A 584 21.64 1.91 -28.87
C GLY A 584 22.60 1.23 -29.82
N ALA A 585 23.93 1.31 -29.52
CA ALA A 585 24.96 0.63 -30.29
C ALA A 585 24.86 -0.90 -30.21
N TYR A 586 24.46 -1.48 -29.08
CA TYR A 586 24.30 -2.94 -28.96
C TYR A 586 23.16 -3.49 -29.81
N TYR A 587 22.14 -2.68 -30.07
CA TYR A 587 20.89 -3.10 -30.73
C TYR A 587 20.73 -2.55 -32.16
N HIS A 588 21.61 -1.64 -32.65
CA HIS A 588 21.42 -0.96 -33.93
C HIS A 588 21.40 -1.89 -35.15
N ASP A 589 22.15 -2.98 -35.08
CA ASP A 589 22.42 -3.91 -36.18
C ASP A 589 21.72 -5.28 -36.02
N LEU A 590 20.70 -5.39 -35.19
CA LEU A 590 19.95 -6.65 -34.95
C LEU A 590 19.48 -7.32 -36.22
N GLY A 591 19.08 -6.55 -37.23
CA GLY A 591 18.55 -7.10 -38.48
C GLY A 591 19.56 -7.87 -39.33
N LYS A 592 20.87 -7.75 -39.05
CA LYS A 592 21.89 -8.55 -39.73
C LYS A 592 21.79 -10.04 -39.37
N MET A 593 21.12 -10.41 -38.27
CA MET A 593 20.87 -11.82 -37.95
C MET A 593 20.01 -12.54 -38.98
N ALA A 594 19.16 -11.82 -39.73
CA ALA A 594 18.33 -12.46 -40.76
C ALA A 594 19.12 -13.10 -41.89
N ARG A 595 20.28 -12.51 -42.23
CA ARG A 595 21.18 -12.98 -43.32
C ARG A 595 22.63 -12.61 -43.00
N PRO A 596 23.23 -13.18 -41.96
CA PRO A 596 24.54 -12.75 -41.46
C PRO A 596 25.67 -12.92 -42.49
N GLU A 597 25.55 -13.93 -43.35
CA GLU A 597 26.54 -14.26 -44.38
C GLU A 597 26.72 -13.21 -45.51
N TYR A 598 25.82 -12.23 -45.60
CA TYR A 598 25.95 -11.09 -46.50
C TYR A 598 26.72 -9.91 -45.91
N PHE A 599 27.08 -9.95 -44.64
CA PHE A 599 27.80 -8.88 -43.95
C PHE A 599 29.26 -9.34 -43.69
N ILE A 600 30.20 -8.52 -44.14
CA ILE A 600 31.62 -8.89 -44.19
C ILE A 600 32.20 -9.29 -42.82
N GLU A 601 31.71 -8.69 -41.75
CA GLU A 601 32.16 -9.00 -40.40
C GLU A 601 31.75 -10.40 -39.92
N ASN A 602 30.76 -11.03 -40.57
CA ASN A 602 30.31 -12.41 -40.27
C ASN A 602 30.79 -13.45 -41.26
N GLN A 603 31.56 -13.05 -42.29
CA GLN A 603 32.09 -13.98 -43.29
C GLN A 603 33.36 -14.66 -42.77
N TYR A 604 33.33 -15.98 -42.67
CA TYR A 604 34.48 -16.83 -42.37
C TYR A 604 34.96 -17.44 -43.67
N HIS A 605 36.16 -17.17 -44.13
CA HIS A 605 36.86 -17.78 -45.27
C HIS A 605 35.98 -18.43 -46.34
N GLY A 606 35.53 -17.67 -47.31
CA GLY A 606 34.70 -18.15 -48.40
C GLY A 606 34.46 -17.12 -49.48
N GLU A 607 33.74 -17.51 -50.53
CA GLU A 607 33.32 -16.61 -51.61
C GLU A 607 32.34 -15.56 -51.04
N ASN A 608 32.55 -14.29 -51.40
CA ASN A 608 31.63 -13.21 -51.04
C ASN A 608 30.32 -13.41 -51.78
N LYS A 609 29.23 -13.68 -51.06
CA LYS A 609 27.89 -13.89 -51.64
C LYS A 609 27.39 -12.74 -52.51
N HIS A 610 27.95 -11.55 -52.34
CA HIS A 610 27.63 -10.41 -53.19
C HIS A 610 28.25 -10.47 -54.61
N ASP A 611 29.25 -11.33 -54.84
CA ASP A 611 29.91 -11.42 -56.15
C ASP A 611 29.01 -12.04 -57.20
N THR A 612 28.01 -12.82 -56.81
CA THR A 612 27.01 -13.43 -57.70
C THR A 612 25.77 -12.58 -57.93
N LEU A 613 25.67 -11.41 -57.26
CA LEU A 613 24.50 -10.55 -57.27
C LEU A 613 24.74 -9.26 -58.02
N THR A 614 23.68 -8.70 -58.63
CA THR A 614 23.74 -7.33 -59.16
C THR A 614 23.97 -6.31 -58.04
N PRO A 615 24.65 -5.18 -58.29
CA PRO A 615 24.86 -4.14 -57.29
C PRO A 615 23.58 -3.64 -56.63
N THR A 616 22.49 -3.53 -57.39
CA THR A 616 21.18 -3.12 -56.90
C THR A 616 20.58 -4.15 -55.91
N MET A 617 20.73 -5.46 -56.22
CA MET A 617 20.24 -6.51 -55.33
C MET A 617 21.06 -6.57 -54.05
N SER A 618 22.40 -6.43 -54.17
CA SER A 618 23.30 -6.33 -53.03
C SER A 618 22.95 -5.15 -52.10
N ALA A 619 22.72 -3.97 -52.66
CA ALA A 619 22.30 -2.80 -51.90
C ALA A 619 20.94 -3.00 -51.24
N LYS A 620 20.00 -3.69 -51.91
CA LYS A 620 18.70 -4.02 -51.33
C LYS A 620 18.84 -4.95 -50.09
N ILE A 621 19.66 -5.99 -50.18
CA ILE A 621 19.92 -6.92 -49.08
C ILE A 621 20.56 -6.18 -47.89
N ILE A 622 21.59 -5.37 -48.17
CA ILE A 622 22.28 -4.59 -47.13
C ILE A 622 21.28 -3.65 -46.43
N LYS A 623 20.45 -2.89 -47.16
CA LYS A 623 19.48 -1.95 -46.57
C LYS A 623 18.38 -2.65 -45.79
N ASN A 624 18.07 -3.91 -46.10
CA ASN A 624 16.98 -4.65 -45.49
C ASN A 624 17.24 -4.93 -44.01
N HIS A 625 18.49 -4.90 -43.51
CA HIS A 625 18.77 -5.12 -42.10
C HIS A 625 18.06 -4.09 -41.19
N VAL A 626 17.85 -2.86 -41.69
CA VAL A 626 17.12 -1.83 -40.94
C VAL A 626 15.67 -2.26 -40.74
N THR A 627 15.01 -2.79 -41.76
CA THR A 627 13.63 -3.26 -41.72
C THR A 627 13.50 -4.47 -40.80
N GLU A 628 14.38 -5.45 -40.97
CA GLU A 628 14.40 -6.67 -40.12
C GLU A 628 14.77 -6.33 -38.67
N GLY A 629 15.66 -5.38 -38.43
CA GLY A 629 16.01 -4.89 -37.11
C GLY A 629 14.82 -4.24 -36.41
N LEU A 630 14.03 -3.43 -37.11
CA LEU A 630 12.81 -2.82 -36.59
C LEU A 630 11.73 -3.88 -36.27
N ASN A 631 11.60 -4.92 -37.10
CA ASN A 631 10.70 -6.03 -36.84
C ASN A 631 11.05 -6.77 -35.56
N LEU A 632 12.35 -7.08 -35.37
CA LEU A 632 12.86 -7.70 -34.15
C LEU A 632 12.70 -6.80 -32.94
N ALA A 633 12.96 -5.51 -33.06
CA ALA A 633 12.76 -4.54 -31.99
C ALA A 633 11.29 -4.51 -31.53
N LYS A 634 10.34 -4.59 -32.48
CA LYS A 634 8.90 -4.65 -32.19
C LYS A 634 8.49 -5.98 -31.56
N GLU A 635 9.01 -7.11 -32.07
CA GLU A 635 8.72 -8.45 -31.57
C GLU A 635 9.14 -8.59 -30.09
N TYR A 636 10.30 -8.04 -29.75
CA TYR A 636 10.87 -8.12 -28.40
C TYR A 636 10.54 -6.89 -27.53
N ALA A 637 9.60 -6.04 -27.99
CA ALA A 637 9.13 -4.85 -27.27
C ALA A 637 10.27 -3.92 -26.78
N LEU A 638 11.32 -3.74 -27.60
CA LEU A 638 12.38 -2.79 -27.28
C LEU A 638 11.80 -1.37 -27.18
N PRO A 639 12.27 -0.56 -26.19
CA PRO A 639 11.86 0.83 -26.08
C PRO A 639 12.09 1.61 -27.36
N SER A 640 11.17 2.52 -27.72
CA SER A 640 11.27 3.30 -28.96
C SER A 640 12.57 4.08 -29.06
N ILE A 641 13.02 4.67 -27.93
CA ILE A 641 14.28 5.44 -27.87
C ILE A 641 15.52 4.60 -28.22
N VAL A 642 15.48 3.28 -27.99
CA VAL A 642 16.54 2.35 -28.39
C VAL A 642 16.34 1.89 -29.85
N SER A 643 15.09 1.62 -30.23
CA SER A 643 14.73 1.19 -31.58
C SER A 643 15.06 2.27 -32.66
N ASP A 644 15.00 3.55 -32.28
CA ASP A 644 15.33 4.68 -33.16
C ASP A 644 16.79 4.65 -33.68
N PHE A 645 17.69 4.02 -32.93
CA PHE A 645 19.07 3.84 -33.38
C PHE A 645 19.16 2.96 -34.63
N ILE A 646 18.24 2.01 -34.85
CA ILE A 646 18.23 1.06 -35.96
C ILE A 646 18.10 1.79 -37.32
N PRO A 647 17.13 2.67 -37.58
CA PRO A 647 17.05 3.38 -38.83
C PRO A 647 17.98 4.60 -38.91
N MET A 648 18.30 5.23 -37.76
CA MET A 648 19.02 6.50 -37.73
C MET A 648 20.53 6.38 -37.87
N HIS A 649 21.14 5.22 -37.54
CA HIS A 649 22.59 5.09 -37.65
C HIS A 649 23.12 5.20 -39.08
N HIS A 650 22.30 4.90 -40.07
CA HIS A 650 22.59 5.14 -41.48
C HIS A 650 21.93 6.41 -42.03
N GLY A 651 20.86 6.87 -41.43
CA GLY A 651 20.07 8.04 -41.90
C GLY A 651 19.64 7.87 -43.35
N THR A 652 19.95 8.85 -44.19
CA THR A 652 19.69 8.82 -45.64
C THR A 652 20.98 8.64 -46.45
N THR A 653 22.01 8.04 -45.87
CA THR A 653 23.27 7.80 -46.55
C THR A 653 23.11 6.75 -47.65
N ARG A 654 24.09 6.67 -48.52
CA ARG A 654 24.13 5.76 -49.69
C ARG A 654 25.06 4.58 -49.42
N VAL A 655 24.66 3.40 -49.86
CA VAL A 655 25.52 2.21 -49.87
C VAL A 655 26.59 2.39 -50.98
N GLU A 656 27.62 3.14 -50.63
CA GLU A 656 28.58 3.75 -51.56
C GLU A 656 29.30 2.73 -52.44
N TYR A 657 29.71 1.57 -51.86
CA TYR A 657 30.44 0.55 -52.61
C TYR A 657 29.62 0.00 -53.77
N PHE A 658 28.39 -0.40 -53.53
CA PHE A 658 27.52 -0.96 -54.58
C PHE A 658 27.01 0.10 -55.55
N TYR A 659 26.86 1.34 -55.10
CA TYR A 659 26.53 2.45 -56.00
C TYR A 659 27.67 2.71 -57.00
N ARG A 660 28.94 2.72 -56.58
CA ARG A 660 30.08 2.88 -57.47
C ARG A 660 30.21 1.71 -58.42
N LYS A 661 30.05 0.48 -57.90
CA LYS A 661 30.07 -0.72 -58.75
C LYS A 661 28.95 -0.67 -59.79
N ALA A 662 27.74 -0.18 -59.43
CA ALA A 662 26.65 0.01 -60.38
C ALA A 662 26.96 1.07 -61.46
N LEU A 663 27.65 2.16 -61.09
CA LEU A 663 28.12 3.17 -62.05
C LEU A 663 29.16 2.62 -63.00
N GLU A 664 30.13 1.81 -62.54
CA GLU A 664 31.12 1.15 -63.35
C GLU A 664 30.50 0.15 -64.35
N GLU A 665 29.50 -0.61 -63.91
CA GLU A 665 28.78 -1.58 -64.74
C GLU A 665 27.83 -0.91 -65.75
N ALA A 666 27.22 0.25 -65.38
CA ALA A 666 26.28 0.96 -66.28
C ALA A 666 26.95 1.82 -67.37
N GLY A 667 28.25 2.14 -67.24
CA GLY A 667 28.92 3.01 -68.16
C GLY A 667 28.29 4.39 -68.30
N ASP A 668 27.66 4.68 -69.47
CA ASP A 668 26.99 5.96 -69.74
C ASP A 668 25.50 5.98 -69.34
N GLU A 669 24.94 4.86 -68.86
CA GLU A 669 23.58 4.80 -68.40
C GLU A 669 23.37 5.45 -67.00
N LYS A 670 22.23 6.13 -66.81
CA LYS A 670 21.92 6.78 -65.52
C LYS A 670 21.51 5.76 -64.45
N VAL A 671 22.33 5.60 -63.44
CA VAL A 671 22.01 4.80 -62.25
C VAL A 671 21.09 5.60 -61.32
N ASN A 672 19.97 4.98 -60.87
CA ASN A 672 19.08 5.62 -59.95
C ASN A 672 19.65 5.57 -58.52
N GLU A 673 20.17 6.68 -58.05
CA GLU A 673 20.81 6.84 -56.76
C GLU A 673 19.90 6.45 -55.59
N LYS A 674 18.57 6.72 -55.68
CA LYS A 674 17.59 6.40 -54.63
C LYS A 674 17.51 4.90 -54.31
N GLN A 675 17.85 4.02 -55.27
CA GLN A 675 17.89 2.58 -55.04
C GLN A 675 18.97 2.17 -54.05
N PHE A 676 20.01 2.98 -53.92
CA PHE A 676 21.19 2.73 -53.08
C PHE A 676 21.14 3.53 -51.78
N GLN A 677 20.19 4.45 -51.58
CA GLN A 677 20.03 5.24 -50.35
C GLN A 677 19.21 4.51 -49.30
N TYR A 678 19.60 4.68 -48.05
CA TYR A 678 18.78 4.25 -46.92
C TYR A 678 17.51 5.14 -46.79
N PRO A 679 16.40 4.60 -46.32
CA PRO A 679 15.14 5.33 -46.27
C PRO A 679 15.10 6.45 -45.22
N GLY A 680 16.00 6.44 -44.26
CA GLY A 680 15.96 7.32 -43.09
C GLY A 680 15.11 6.78 -41.95
N PRO A 681 14.77 7.61 -40.98
CA PRO A 681 15.07 9.04 -40.85
C PRO A 681 16.52 9.39 -40.56
N LYS A 682 16.87 10.65 -40.67
CA LYS A 682 18.17 11.18 -40.21
C LYS A 682 18.22 11.19 -38.70
N PRO A 683 19.42 11.15 -38.07
CA PRO A 683 19.57 11.35 -36.64
C PRO A 683 18.92 12.68 -36.19
N ASN A 684 18.14 12.63 -35.15
CA ASN A 684 17.42 13.77 -34.57
C ASN A 684 17.75 14.03 -33.10
N THR A 685 18.55 13.15 -32.48
CA THR A 685 19.10 13.31 -31.13
C THR A 685 20.60 13.33 -31.14
N LYS A 686 21.25 13.85 -30.08
CA LYS A 686 22.70 13.81 -29.96
C LYS A 686 23.23 12.38 -29.98
N GLU A 687 22.51 11.49 -29.28
CA GLU A 687 22.89 10.10 -29.14
C GLU A 687 22.85 9.33 -30.45
N THR A 688 21.80 9.49 -31.25
CA THR A 688 21.70 8.86 -32.58
C THR A 688 22.73 9.45 -33.58
N GLY A 689 23.03 10.76 -33.47
CA GLY A 689 24.08 11.41 -34.22
C GLY A 689 25.50 10.91 -33.88
N ILE A 690 25.76 10.69 -32.58
CA ILE A 690 27.01 10.09 -32.09
C ILE A 690 27.17 8.68 -32.67
N LEU A 691 26.11 7.84 -32.61
CA LEU A 691 26.20 6.48 -33.17
C LEU A 691 26.52 6.51 -34.64
N MET A 692 25.86 7.34 -35.48
CA MET A 692 26.14 7.48 -36.91
C MET A 692 27.60 7.81 -37.17
N ILE A 693 28.19 8.66 -36.33
CA ILE A 693 29.63 9.02 -36.45
C ILE A 693 30.50 7.84 -36.06
N CYS A 694 30.27 7.22 -34.92
CA CYS A 694 31.05 6.13 -34.35
C CYS A 694 31.08 4.91 -35.28
N GLU A 695 29.92 4.51 -35.79
CA GLU A 695 29.74 3.44 -36.75
C GLU A 695 30.60 3.68 -38.01
N ALA A 696 30.46 4.86 -38.62
CA ALA A 696 31.20 5.20 -39.83
C ALA A 696 32.72 5.29 -39.60
N VAL A 697 33.15 5.79 -38.45
CA VAL A 697 34.55 5.90 -38.07
C VAL A 697 35.16 4.52 -37.78
N GLU A 698 34.44 3.66 -37.02
CA GLU A 698 34.92 2.29 -36.73
C GLU A 698 35.15 1.51 -38.02
N ALA A 699 34.15 1.49 -38.93
CA ALA A 699 34.23 0.80 -40.20
C ALA A 699 35.40 1.32 -41.09
N ALA A 700 35.60 2.64 -41.08
CA ALA A 700 36.70 3.25 -41.88
C ALA A 700 38.07 2.97 -41.27
N VAL A 701 38.24 3.11 -39.96
CA VAL A 701 39.54 2.85 -39.30
C VAL A 701 39.94 1.39 -39.37
N ARG A 702 38.97 0.46 -39.23
CA ARG A 702 39.17 -0.98 -39.37
C ARG A 702 39.70 -1.36 -40.76
N SER A 703 39.40 -0.58 -41.80
CA SER A 703 39.88 -0.82 -43.16
C SER A 703 41.33 -0.34 -43.41
N ILE A 704 41.96 0.36 -42.48
CA ILE A 704 43.34 0.87 -42.63
C ILE A 704 44.32 -0.29 -42.47
N LYS A 705 45.14 -0.55 -43.52
CA LYS A 705 46.12 -1.67 -43.53
C LYS A 705 47.23 -1.54 -42.49
N GLU A 706 47.66 -0.32 -42.19
CA GLU A 706 48.67 -0.01 -41.18
C GLU A 706 48.20 1.22 -40.37
N PRO A 707 47.40 1.02 -39.34
CA PRO A 707 46.87 2.13 -38.55
C PRO A 707 48.00 2.79 -37.76
N ASN A 708 48.08 4.11 -37.88
CA ASN A 708 48.88 4.95 -37.01
C ASN A 708 48.01 6.15 -36.56
N ILE A 709 48.47 6.87 -35.54
CA ILE A 709 47.68 7.93 -34.91
C ILE A 709 47.25 8.99 -35.91
N LEU A 710 48.15 9.42 -36.81
CA LEU A 710 47.87 10.47 -37.79
C LEU A 710 46.81 10.00 -38.80
N LYS A 711 46.93 8.78 -39.34
CA LYS A 711 45.96 8.21 -40.29
C LYS A 711 44.57 8.03 -39.62
N ILE A 712 44.53 7.65 -38.33
CA ILE A 712 43.29 7.53 -37.59
C ILE A 712 42.65 8.92 -37.41
N GLU A 713 43.43 9.93 -37.03
CA GLU A 713 42.97 11.29 -36.84
C GLU A 713 42.45 11.91 -38.16
N GLU A 714 43.17 11.75 -39.26
CA GLU A 714 42.72 12.18 -40.58
C GLU A 714 41.42 11.48 -41.01
N MET A 715 41.28 10.18 -40.70
CA MET A 715 40.07 9.43 -41.01
C MET A 715 38.87 9.92 -40.22
N ILE A 716 39.03 10.19 -38.89
CA ILE A 716 37.99 10.78 -38.04
C ILE A 716 37.53 12.10 -38.64
N ASP A 717 38.46 13.02 -38.96
CA ASP A 717 38.14 14.31 -39.56
C ASP A 717 37.39 14.17 -40.89
N LYS A 718 37.85 13.30 -41.77
CA LYS A 718 37.25 13.04 -43.08
C LYS A 718 35.80 12.53 -42.92
N ILE A 719 35.57 11.58 -42.04
CA ILE A 719 34.24 11.00 -41.85
C ILE A 719 33.27 12.03 -41.21
N VAL A 720 33.69 12.69 -40.13
CA VAL A 720 32.84 13.70 -39.47
C VAL A 720 32.48 14.82 -40.45
N ASN A 721 33.45 15.39 -41.14
CA ASN A 721 33.22 16.44 -42.12
C ASN A 721 32.31 15.97 -43.28
N LYS A 722 32.48 14.70 -43.75
CA LYS A 722 31.61 14.13 -44.78
C LYS A 722 30.14 14.01 -44.30
N ARG A 723 29.90 13.60 -43.05
CA ARG A 723 28.54 13.53 -42.49
C ARG A 723 27.88 14.90 -42.32
N VAL A 724 28.67 15.91 -41.91
CA VAL A 724 28.19 17.30 -41.78
C VAL A 724 27.86 17.87 -43.15
N THR A 725 28.79 17.79 -44.13
CA THR A 725 28.57 18.33 -45.48
C THR A 725 27.46 17.64 -46.24
N ALA A 726 27.25 16.34 -46.02
CA ALA A 726 26.16 15.58 -46.63
C ALA A 726 24.79 15.89 -45.92
N GLY A 727 24.76 16.79 -44.94
CA GLY A 727 23.54 17.19 -44.21
C GLY A 727 22.90 16.05 -43.44
N GLN A 728 23.66 15.03 -43.06
CA GLN A 728 23.11 13.88 -42.28
C GLN A 728 22.83 14.24 -40.85
N LEU A 729 23.51 15.24 -40.28
CA LEU A 729 23.34 15.73 -38.92
C LEU A 729 22.51 17.00 -38.85
N SER A 730 21.80 17.39 -39.91
CA SER A 730 21.03 18.64 -39.98
C SER A 730 19.86 18.71 -39.01
N GLU A 731 19.29 17.57 -38.57
CA GLU A 731 18.20 17.46 -37.64
C GLU A 731 18.68 17.17 -36.19
N CYS A 732 19.99 16.97 -36.04
CA CYS A 732 20.63 16.60 -34.78
C CYS A 732 21.11 17.88 -34.06
N PRO A 733 20.78 18.05 -32.75
CA PRO A 733 21.16 19.25 -31.98
C PRO A 733 22.64 19.20 -31.51
N LEU A 734 23.56 18.78 -32.37
CA LEU A 734 25.00 18.79 -32.13
C LEU A 734 25.61 20.11 -32.58
N THR A 735 26.40 20.75 -31.70
CA THR A 735 27.15 21.95 -32.02
C THR A 735 28.52 21.62 -32.62
N MET A 736 29.15 22.59 -33.26
CA MET A 736 30.50 22.42 -33.79
C MET A 736 31.55 22.20 -32.70
N ASP A 737 31.36 22.79 -31.50
CA ASP A 737 32.23 22.54 -30.34
C ASP A 737 32.07 21.09 -29.86
N GLU A 738 30.84 20.58 -29.75
CA GLU A 738 30.60 19.18 -29.40
C GLU A 738 31.18 18.20 -30.43
N LEU A 739 31.07 18.49 -31.70
CA LEU A 739 31.72 17.68 -32.74
C LEU A 739 33.24 17.64 -32.59
N THR A 740 33.86 18.75 -32.15
CA THR A 740 35.30 18.81 -31.88
C THR A 740 35.69 17.94 -30.69
N ARG A 741 34.88 17.96 -29.63
CA ARG A 741 35.05 17.09 -28.44
C ARG A 741 34.83 15.61 -28.78
N ILE A 742 33.83 15.26 -29.58
CA ILE A 742 33.57 13.90 -30.07
C ILE A 742 34.80 13.35 -30.80
N LYS A 743 35.48 14.15 -31.59
CA LYS A 743 36.73 13.72 -32.28
C LYS A 743 37.86 13.35 -31.30
N GLY A 744 37.82 13.84 -30.06
CA GLY A 744 38.82 13.54 -29.03
C GLY A 744 40.13 14.32 -29.17
N LYS A 745 40.08 15.52 -29.77
CA LYS A 745 41.24 16.39 -29.99
C LYS A 745 41.50 17.40 -28.87
N VAL A 746 40.59 17.48 -27.88
CA VAL A 746 40.73 18.41 -26.75
C VAL A 746 41.46 17.70 -25.63
N ASP A 747 42.48 18.32 -25.05
CA ASP A 747 43.26 17.77 -23.95
C ASP A 747 42.40 17.32 -22.78
N GLY A 748 42.58 16.08 -22.35
CA GLY A 748 41.85 15.47 -21.26
C GLY A 748 40.40 15.02 -21.57
N ALA A 749 39.92 15.18 -22.81
CA ALA A 749 38.60 14.72 -23.22
C ALA A 749 38.65 13.23 -23.64
N THR A 750 37.60 12.52 -23.26
CA THR A 750 37.23 11.25 -23.87
C THR A 750 36.67 11.54 -25.26
N GLY A 751 36.64 10.58 -26.16
CA GLY A 751 36.13 10.72 -27.52
C GLY A 751 36.68 9.63 -28.43
N LEU A 752 36.51 9.79 -29.75
CA LEU A 752 36.92 8.78 -30.72
C LEU A 752 38.42 8.46 -30.68
N LEU A 753 39.25 9.49 -30.75
CA LEU A 753 40.71 9.30 -30.90
C LEU A 753 41.35 8.54 -29.72
N PRO A 754 41.09 8.89 -28.45
CA PRO A 754 41.65 8.17 -27.30
C PRO A 754 41.26 6.69 -27.26
N VAL A 755 39.97 6.39 -27.55
CA VAL A 755 39.46 5.00 -27.52
C VAL A 755 40.05 4.17 -28.68
N LEU A 756 40.09 4.74 -29.89
CA LEU A 756 40.65 4.04 -31.04
C LEU A 756 42.16 3.77 -30.88
N ARG A 757 42.88 4.66 -30.19
CA ARG A 757 44.30 4.40 -29.83
C ARG A 757 44.44 3.19 -28.93
N GLY A 758 43.49 2.97 -28.01
CA GLY A 758 43.49 1.80 -27.13
C GLY A 758 43.06 0.51 -27.81
N ILE A 759 42.15 0.58 -28.82
CA ILE A 759 41.67 -0.59 -29.56
C ILE A 759 42.70 -1.08 -30.58
N TYR A 760 43.30 -0.15 -31.34
CA TYR A 760 44.32 -0.47 -32.33
C TYR A 760 45.70 -0.24 -31.71
N HIS A 761 46.23 -1.27 -31.00
CA HIS A 761 47.54 -1.23 -30.39
C HIS A 761 48.59 -0.82 -31.46
N ILE A 762 49.31 0.29 -31.19
CA ILE A 762 50.47 0.66 -31.97
C ILE A 762 51.47 -0.48 -31.82
N ARG A 763 51.87 -1.16 -32.92
CA ARG A 763 52.95 -2.12 -32.88
C ARG A 763 54.16 -1.43 -32.27
N ILE A 764 54.67 -1.92 -31.16
CA ILE A 764 56.01 -1.59 -30.68
C ILE A 764 56.98 -2.23 -31.72
N GLU A 765 57.61 -1.44 -32.57
CA GLU A 765 58.72 -1.90 -33.36
C GLU A 765 59.86 -2.07 -32.36
N TYR A 766 60.17 -3.32 -32.03
CA TYR A 766 61.42 -3.61 -31.36
C TYR A 766 62.54 -3.25 -32.31
N PRO A 767 63.63 -2.55 -31.88
CA PRO A 767 64.82 -2.34 -32.73
C PRO A 767 65.28 -3.69 -33.24
N ASP A 768 65.53 -3.80 -34.56
CA ASP A 768 66.03 -5.01 -35.13
C ASP A 768 67.30 -5.44 -34.35
N ASP A 769 67.21 -6.53 -33.63
CA ASP A 769 68.33 -7.20 -33.01
C ASP A 769 69.17 -7.84 -34.17
N THR A 770 70.12 -7.08 -34.66
CA THR A 770 71.09 -7.55 -35.62
C THR A 770 72.06 -8.58 -35.02
N ASN A 771 71.83 -9.02 -33.75
CA ASN A 771 72.61 -10.10 -33.10
C ASN A 771 71.66 -11.17 -32.60
N GLY A 772 71.57 -12.25 -33.37
CA GLY A 772 70.68 -13.42 -33.07
C GLY A 772 70.97 -14.16 -31.75
N ASN A 773 70.52 -13.65 -30.71
CA ASN A 773 70.34 -14.39 -29.45
C ASN A 773 69.11 -13.87 -28.71
N ILE A 774 67.93 -14.42 -29.04
CA ILE A 774 66.76 -14.29 -28.20
C ILE A 774 66.74 -15.48 -27.21
N PRO A 775 66.83 -15.29 -25.92
CA PRO A 775 66.53 -16.36 -24.95
C PRO A 775 65.05 -16.77 -25.07
N GLN A 776 64.83 -18.05 -25.23
CA GLN A 776 63.50 -18.67 -25.45
C GLN A 776 62.62 -18.72 -24.19
N GLU A 777 62.92 -17.94 -23.15
CA GLU A 777 62.28 -18.05 -21.85
C GLU A 777 61.14 -17.04 -21.54
N ASP A 778 60.85 -16.06 -22.45
CA ASP A 778 59.83 -15.00 -22.15
C ASP A 778 58.60 -15.00 -23.10
N ILE A 779 58.22 -16.15 -23.68
CA ILE A 779 57.01 -16.24 -24.55
C ILE A 779 55.78 -16.77 -23.77
N ASP A 780 55.90 -17.13 -22.49
CA ASP A 780 54.79 -17.61 -21.65
C ASP A 780 54.55 -16.68 -20.43
N ALA A 781 54.21 -15.42 -20.65
CA ALA A 781 53.69 -14.54 -19.61
C ALA A 781 52.45 -13.76 -20.14
#